data_2912c89faeb14316ac650a3b738d3e82
#
_entry.id   2912c89faeb14316ac650a3b738d3e82
#
_cell.length_a   1.000
_cell.length_b   1.000
_cell.length_c   1.000
_cell.angle_alpha   90.00
_cell.angle_beta   90.00
_cell.angle_gamma   90.00
#
_symmetry.space_group_name_H-M   'P 1'
#
loop_
_entity.id
_entity.type
_entity.pdbx_description
1 polymer ?
#
loop_
_entity_poly.entity_id
_entity_poly.type
_entity_poly.pdbx_seq_one_letter_code
_entity_poly.pdbx_strand_id
1 'polypeptide(L)'
;MSGVAGRLSPRPPLVVGIGAAAREQRAAALDAWLTGLFGAGLAATGVGGAGADVDGVRGVALVAVGGLGRRQCAPCGDLDLVLLHAGLPGTDELAAALWYPIWDAGLGLDHSVRTIPEALSVAHDDVKVAVGLLDARHVAGDRSLTARLVDAAADQWRRTVVRALPGLREITAARWRAHGELAFLLEGDLKEAAGGLRDVNLLRAIARAGITDALRPAVRAAHVRLLDTRDALHQAVGRRVDRLLAQERATVAGLLGLRATGTGTADPGTVVGDGDALLRRVASDARTVSHALDDAFRAADRLRATRRRGADGRPLRRPVARDVVEQDGELVLARTAIGARPDPSLSLRVAAAAAGARLPIARATCEWLAAYCPPLPTPWPPAARAALTTLLGAGPALVPTWETCDRYGLVDGWFPEWPRMRSLPQYNPVHRYTLDRHLVQTAAEAAAYAREVDRPDLLLVAALLHDVGKGLDGDHSEVGAPIAARMAARIGLSPAEVELIERLVRLHLLLPEVATRRDIGDPVTITGVAEAVRDTTTLHLLHALARADARATGPAAWSDWKGRLIAELVRRVHTRLDTGLLPDPPTPNPALVAGPLPAVHLAEDRVAVAAADRRGLLAAAAGCLALHRLEVLSADASTVAGRALVEFVVQPRYGTPPDPVALAADLRRAVTGDVAPLRRLRGRVHAARGGGSPPRVVWHRAAATDAVVLELRAADSGGLLYRVATALDEVGAQVRAARIATLGGDVVDTFYLVGGWPEQAERERIEAAVLAAV
;
A
#
# COMPACT_ATOMS: atom_id res chain seq x y z
N MET A 1 -23.84 -44.10 45.16
CA MET A 1 -24.40 -43.66 43.86
C MET A 1 -23.41 -42.73 43.23
N SER A 2 -22.69 -43.24 42.26
CA SER A 2 -21.56 -42.59 41.57
C SER A 2 -22.14 -41.65 40.53
N GLY A 3 -22.13 -40.34 40.81
CA GLY A 3 -22.50 -39.31 39.85
C GLY A 3 -21.40 -39.14 38.85
N VAL A 4 -21.68 -39.35 37.58
CA VAL A 4 -20.82 -39.07 36.44
C VAL A 4 -20.63 -37.54 36.35
N ALA A 5 -19.63 -37.02 37.04
CA ALA A 5 -19.08 -35.71 36.74
C ALA A 5 -18.41 -35.83 35.36
N GLY A 6 -19.14 -35.46 34.30
CA GLY A 6 -18.59 -35.38 32.95
C GLY A 6 -17.33 -34.49 32.99
N ARG A 7 -16.17 -35.07 32.68
CA ARG A 7 -14.95 -34.28 32.54
C ARG A 7 -15.17 -33.22 31.44
N LEU A 8 -15.13 -31.95 31.81
CA LEU A 8 -15.14 -30.88 30.84
C LEU A 8 -14.04 -31.13 29.81
N SER A 9 -14.39 -31.00 28.54
CA SER A 9 -13.39 -31.07 27.46
C SER A 9 -12.29 -30.03 27.72
N PRO A 10 -11.02 -30.39 27.64
CA PRO A 10 -9.91 -29.44 27.86
C PRO A 10 -9.91 -28.30 26.85
N ARG A 11 -10.62 -28.45 25.75
CA ARG A 11 -10.78 -27.41 24.72
C ARG A 11 -12.21 -27.29 24.24
N PRO A 12 -12.65 -26.08 23.82
CA PRO A 12 -13.96 -25.93 23.18
C PRO A 12 -14.03 -26.72 21.87
N PRO A 13 -15.20 -27.18 21.45
CA PRO A 13 -15.38 -27.82 20.15
C PRO A 13 -14.94 -26.88 19.01
N LEU A 14 -14.13 -27.38 18.09
CA LEU A 14 -13.75 -26.61 16.91
C LEU A 14 -14.93 -26.58 15.92
N VAL A 15 -15.55 -25.43 15.77
CA VAL A 15 -16.59 -25.20 14.77
C VAL A 15 -15.99 -24.52 13.54
N VAL A 16 -15.83 -25.28 12.49
CA VAL A 16 -15.32 -24.81 11.18
C VAL A 16 -16.50 -24.30 10.35
N GLY A 17 -16.25 -23.31 9.51
CA GLY A 17 -17.26 -22.78 8.58
C GLY A 17 -17.23 -21.26 8.46
N ILE A 18 -17.90 -20.77 7.44
CA ILE A 18 -17.96 -19.35 7.06
C ILE A 18 -19.41 -18.89 7.14
N GLY A 19 -19.60 -17.63 7.52
CA GLY A 19 -20.92 -17.01 7.52
C GLY A 19 -21.59 -16.94 8.90
N ALA A 20 -22.75 -16.29 8.93
CA ALA A 20 -23.45 -15.95 10.17
C ALA A 20 -23.81 -17.19 11.01
N ALA A 21 -24.29 -18.27 10.36
CA ALA A 21 -24.65 -19.50 11.06
C ALA A 21 -23.46 -20.18 11.74
N ALA A 22 -22.30 -20.22 11.05
CA ALA A 22 -21.08 -20.79 11.62
C ALA A 22 -20.54 -19.95 12.79
N ARG A 23 -20.61 -18.62 12.71
CA ARG A 23 -20.25 -17.72 13.81
C ARG A 23 -21.16 -17.90 15.02
N GLU A 24 -22.48 -18.06 14.80
CA GLU A 24 -23.44 -18.33 15.85
C GLU A 24 -23.16 -19.66 16.55
N GLN A 25 -22.90 -20.72 15.77
CA GLN A 25 -22.53 -22.03 16.32
C GLN A 25 -21.23 -21.97 17.14
N ARG A 26 -20.21 -21.24 16.64
CA ARG A 26 -18.95 -21.02 17.41
C ARG A 26 -19.23 -20.30 18.72
N ALA A 27 -20.01 -19.23 18.69
CA ALA A 27 -20.38 -18.50 19.90
C ALA A 27 -21.13 -19.36 20.89
N ALA A 28 -22.08 -20.15 20.42
CA ALA A 28 -22.83 -21.07 21.27
C ALA A 28 -21.96 -22.17 21.91
N ALA A 29 -21.03 -22.73 21.13
CA ALA A 29 -20.06 -23.72 21.62
C ALA A 29 -19.11 -23.13 22.68
N LEU A 30 -18.64 -21.92 22.45
CA LEU A 30 -17.80 -21.17 23.41
C LEU A 30 -18.60 -20.82 24.67
N ASP A 31 -19.86 -20.36 24.55
CA ASP A 31 -20.72 -20.07 25.69
C ASP A 31 -20.95 -21.30 26.56
N ALA A 32 -21.26 -22.45 25.94
CA ALA A 32 -21.48 -23.70 26.70
C ALA A 32 -20.19 -24.15 27.43
N TRP A 33 -19.03 -24.06 26.77
CA TRP A 33 -17.74 -24.40 27.37
C TRP A 33 -17.37 -23.44 28.52
N LEU A 34 -17.51 -22.14 28.33
CA LEU A 34 -17.24 -21.11 29.34
C LEU A 34 -18.22 -21.24 30.55
N THR A 35 -19.50 -21.56 30.31
CA THR A 35 -20.48 -21.82 31.35
C THR A 35 -20.07 -23.05 32.19
N GLY A 36 -19.55 -24.09 31.53
CA GLY A 36 -19.02 -25.27 32.23
C GLY A 36 -17.79 -24.93 33.09
N LEU A 37 -16.86 -24.14 32.57
CA LEU A 37 -15.69 -23.65 33.33
C LEU A 37 -16.12 -22.81 34.53
N PHE A 38 -17.08 -21.90 34.33
CA PHE A 38 -17.63 -21.07 35.41
C PHE A 38 -18.25 -21.92 36.52
N GLY A 39 -19.03 -22.95 36.18
CA GLY A 39 -19.65 -23.87 37.16
C GLY A 39 -18.59 -24.67 37.92
N ALA A 40 -17.56 -25.18 37.24
CA ALA A 40 -16.44 -25.87 37.87
C ALA A 40 -15.65 -24.95 38.81
N GLY A 41 -15.44 -23.69 38.40
CA GLY A 41 -14.79 -22.67 39.23
C GLY A 41 -15.58 -22.34 40.49
N LEU A 42 -16.93 -22.19 40.41
CA LEU A 42 -17.78 -22.00 41.56
C LEU A 42 -17.67 -23.16 42.55
N ALA A 43 -17.74 -24.40 42.05
CA ALA A 43 -17.64 -25.60 42.88
C ALA A 43 -16.27 -25.70 43.57
N ALA A 44 -15.20 -25.31 42.91
CA ALA A 44 -13.83 -25.37 43.46
C ALA A 44 -13.56 -24.28 44.51
N THR A 45 -14.13 -23.08 44.35
CA THR A 45 -13.85 -21.90 45.19
C THR A 45 -14.88 -21.63 46.26
N GLY A 46 -16.08 -22.19 46.12
CA GLY A 46 -17.20 -21.97 47.05
C GLY A 46 -17.80 -20.56 46.94
N VAL A 47 -17.46 -19.78 45.94
CA VAL A 47 -18.04 -18.46 45.69
C VAL A 47 -19.55 -18.58 45.47
N GLY A 48 -20.33 -17.76 46.15
CA GLY A 48 -21.79 -17.79 46.11
C GLY A 48 -22.45 -18.78 47.14
N GLY A 49 -21.65 -19.49 47.94
CA GLY A 49 -22.12 -20.40 49.00
C GLY A 49 -22.04 -21.87 48.60
N ALA A 50 -22.14 -22.75 49.61
CA ALA A 50 -22.06 -24.19 49.39
C ALA A 50 -23.25 -24.70 48.53
N GLY A 51 -22.91 -25.30 47.39
CA GLY A 51 -23.88 -25.82 46.42
C GLY A 51 -24.49 -24.81 45.45
N ALA A 52 -23.89 -23.61 45.33
CA ALA A 52 -24.30 -22.65 44.32
C ALA A 52 -24.03 -23.23 42.90
N ASP A 53 -25.11 -23.29 42.11
CA ASP A 53 -25.03 -23.62 40.69
C ASP A 53 -24.90 -22.34 39.83
N VAL A 54 -24.69 -22.56 38.54
CA VAL A 54 -24.47 -21.46 37.56
C VAL A 54 -25.68 -20.51 37.50
N ASP A 55 -26.90 -21.02 37.61
CA ASP A 55 -28.11 -20.21 37.45
C ASP A 55 -28.56 -19.60 38.79
N GLY A 56 -28.21 -20.23 39.91
CA GLY A 56 -28.58 -19.81 41.28
C GLY A 56 -27.62 -18.79 41.91
N VAL A 57 -26.35 -18.71 41.45
CA VAL A 57 -25.37 -17.81 42.04
C VAL A 57 -25.77 -16.34 41.90
N ARG A 58 -25.56 -15.54 42.95
CA ARG A 58 -25.80 -14.09 42.96
C ARG A 58 -24.50 -13.32 43.18
N GLY A 59 -24.45 -12.13 42.62
CA GLY A 59 -23.34 -11.21 42.82
C GLY A 59 -22.06 -11.50 42.06
N VAL A 60 -22.05 -12.51 41.15
CA VAL A 60 -20.94 -12.75 40.21
C VAL A 60 -21.49 -13.23 38.88
N ALA A 61 -20.91 -12.74 37.78
CA ALA A 61 -21.32 -13.10 36.43
C ALA A 61 -20.11 -13.10 35.49
N LEU A 62 -20.08 -14.03 34.55
CA LEU A 62 -19.16 -14.03 33.42
C LEU A 62 -19.81 -13.33 32.23
N VAL A 63 -19.19 -12.32 31.73
CA VAL A 63 -19.68 -11.44 30.66
C VAL A 63 -18.73 -11.47 29.48
N ALA A 64 -19.24 -11.73 28.28
CA ALA A 64 -18.53 -11.62 27.05
C ALA A 64 -18.65 -10.19 26.52
N VAL A 65 -17.55 -9.65 26.03
CA VAL A 65 -17.50 -8.34 25.36
C VAL A 65 -16.89 -8.50 23.95
N GLY A 66 -16.72 -7.40 23.22
CA GLY A 66 -16.04 -7.43 21.92
C GLY A 66 -16.64 -8.44 20.91
N GLY A 67 -15.78 -9.24 20.26
CA GLY A 67 -16.16 -10.22 19.24
C GLY A 67 -17.10 -11.30 19.75
N LEU A 68 -16.83 -11.85 20.92
CA LEU A 68 -17.69 -12.88 21.56
C LEU A 68 -19.00 -12.27 22.05
N GLY A 69 -18.95 -11.05 22.60
CA GLY A 69 -20.16 -10.32 23.00
C GLY A 69 -21.13 -10.12 21.84
N ARG A 70 -20.64 -9.84 20.66
CA ARG A 70 -21.43 -9.68 19.43
C ARG A 70 -21.80 -10.99 18.72
N ARG A 71 -21.31 -12.13 19.20
CA ARG A 71 -21.43 -13.44 18.53
C ARG A 71 -20.78 -13.47 17.13
N GLN A 72 -19.66 -12.74 16.97
CA GLN A 72 -18.92 -12.57 15.73
C GLN A 72 -17.51 -13.21 15.83
N CYS A 73 -17.43 -14.36 16.49
CA CYS A 73 -16.18 -15.09 16.70
C CYS A 73 -15.63 -15.62 15.38
N ALA A 74 -14.42 -15.23 15.02
CA ALA A 74 -13.67 -15.88 13.93
C ALA A 74 -13.10 -17.23 14.41
N PRO A 75 -12.77 -18.17 13.50
CA PRO A 75 -12.31 -19.52 13.86
C PRO A 75 -11.11 -19.55 14.83
N CYS A 76 -10.20 -18.62 14.72
CA CYS A 76 -9.01 -18.47 15.58
C CYS A 76 -9.02 -17.13 16.35
N GLY A 77 -10.21 -16.64 16.72
CA GLY A 77 -10.36 -15.36 17.42
C GLY A 77 -10.00 -15.43 18.89
N ASP A 78 -9.74 -14.25 19.50
CA ASP A 78 -9.55 -14.10 20.93
C ASP A 78 -10.88 -14.14 21.66
N LEU A 79 -10.81 -14.45 22.96
CA LEU A 79 -11.91 -14.29 23.90
C LEU A 79 -11.73 -12.97 24.66
N ASP A 80 -12.75 -12.12 24.64
CA ASP A 80 -12.83 -10.89 25.42
C ASP A 80 -13.83 -11.10 26.56
N LEU A 81 -13.37 -11.22 27.82
CA LEU A 81 -14.19 -11.61 28.98
C LEU A 81 -14.07 -10.63 30.15
N VAL A 82 -15.18 -10.41 30.84
CA VAL A 82 -15.21 -9.68 32.10
C VAL A 82 -15.82 -10.57 33.15
N LEU A 83 -15.11 -10.85 34.25
CA LEU A 83 -15.68 -11.40 35.48
C LEU A 83 -16.22 -10.24 36.30
N LEU A 84 -17.55 -10.10 36.31
CA LEU A 84 -18.26 -9.04 37.00
C LEU A 84 -18.65 -9.52 38.40
N HIS A 85 -18.38 -8.70 39.43
CA HIS A 85 -18.71 -9.09 40.81
C HIS A 85 -19.28 -7.94 41.63
N ALA A 86 -19.94 -8.28 42.72
CA ALA A 86 -20.55 -7.35 43.68
C ALA A 86 -19.74 -7.25 45.00
N GLY A 87 -18.41 -7.53 44.93
CA GLY A 87 -17.51 -7.50 46.11
C GLY A 87 -17.54 -8.84 46.90
N LEU A 88 -17.83 -9.97 46.29
CA LEU A 88 -17.81 -11.28 46.95
C LEU A 88 -16.38 -11.72 47.26
N PRO A 89 -16.12 -12.31 48.45
CA PRO A 89 -14.84 -12.95 48.75
C PRO A 89 -14.60 -14.16 47.85
N GLY A 90 -13.32 -14.47 47.54
CA GLY A 90 -12.96 -15.60 46.66
C GLY A 90 -13.10 -15.31 45.16
N THR A 91 -13.37 -14.05 44.76
CA THR A 91 -13.52 -13.70 43.33
C THR A 91 -12.20 -13.84 42.56
N ASP A 92 -11.06 -13.59 43.20
CA ASP A 92 -9.75 -13.73 42.54
C ASP A 92 -9.41 -15.22 42.31
N GLU A 93 -9.74 -16.10 43.23
CA GLU A 93 -9.62 -17.55 43.08
C GLU A 93 -10.51 -18.07 41.96
N LEU A 94 -11.76 -17.58 41.88
CA LEU A 94 -12.68 -17.89 40.77
C LEU A 94 -12.12 -17.39 39.45
N ALA A 95 -11.56 -16.19 39.38
CA ALA A 95 -10.91 -15.66 38.20
C ALA A 95 -9.76 -16.56 37.75
N ALA A 96 -8.91 -16.98 38.66
CA ALA A 96 -7.81 -17.91 38.35
C ALA A 96 -8.33 -19.25 37.81
N ALA A 97 -9.35 -19.80 38.43
CA ALA A 97 -9.99 -21.06 38.01
C ALA A 97 -10.62 -20.96 36.60
N LEU A 98 -10.96 -19.76 36.14
CA LEU A 98 -11.47 -19.51 34.78
C LEU A 98 -10.35 -19.30 33.78
N TRP A 99 -9.35 -18.46 34.10
CA TRP A 99 -8.36 -18.02 33.12
C TRP A 99 -7.31 -19.09 32.78
N TYR A 100 -6.86 -19.86 33.76
CA TYR A 100 -5.86 -20.90 33.51
C TYR A 100 -6.32 -21.97 32.51
N PRO A 101 -7.52 -22.56 32.60
CA PRO A 101 -7.99 -23.50 31.59
C PRO A 101 -8.13 -22.92 30.18
N ILE A 102 -8.42 -21.61 30.05
CA ILE A 102 -8.50 -20.93 28.74
C ILE A 102 -7.10 -20.81 28.12
N TRP A 103 -6.08 -20.44 28.91
CA TRP A 103 -4.69 -20.39 28.44
C TRP A 103 -4.16 -21.77 28.12
N ASP A 104 -4.45 -22.79 28.94
CA ASP A 104 -4.06 -24.18 28.70
C ASP A 104 -4.69 -24.75 27.42
N ALA A 105 -5.89 -24.25 27.05
CA ALA A 105 -6.53 -24.56 25.78
C ALA A 105 -5.83 -23.88 24.57
N GLY A 106 -4.85 -22.98 24.79
CA GLY A 106 -4.13 -22.26 23.76
C GLY A 106 -4.95 -21.15 23.08
N LEU A 107 -5.99 -20.64 23.77
CA LEU A 107 -6.83 -19.54 23.29
C LEU A 107 -6.28 -18.18 23.74
N GLY A 108 -6.33 -17.20 22.83
CA GLY A 108 -6.08 -15.81 23.20
C GLY A 108 -7.17 -15.29 24.13
N LEU A 109 -6.79 -14.65 25.23
CA LEU A 109 -7.71 -14.14 26.23
C LEU A 109 -7.34 -12.70 26.61
N ASP A 110 -8.30 -11.78 26.40
CA ASP A 110 -8.33 -10.47 27.03
C ASP A 110 -9.39 -10.53 28.16
N HIS A 111 -8.98 -10.19 29.40
CA HIS A 111 -9.84 -10.40 30.56
C HIS A 111 -9.69 -9.29 31.59
N SER A 112 -10.74 -9.13 32.39
CA SER A 112 -10.71 -8.28 33.56
C SER A 112 -11.66 -8.79 34.65
N VAL A 113 -11.35 -8.44 35.91
CA VAL A 113 -12.21 -8.69 37.08
C VAL A 113 -12.60 -7.32 37.62
N ARG A 114 -13.92 -7.04 37.68
CA ARG A 114 -14.37 -5.69 38.00
C ARG A 114 -15.78 -5.71 38.66
N THR A 115 -16.01 -4.74 39.53
CA THR A 115 -17.34 -4.31 39.90
C THR A 115 -17.94 -3.39 38.83
N ILE A 116 -19.26 -3.15 38.87
CA ILE A 116 -19.90 -2.20 37.93
C ILE A 116 -19.28 -0.79 38.03
N PRO A 117 -19.07 -0.20 39.22
CA PRO A 117 -18.44 1.12 39.35
C PRO A 117 -17.04 1.19 38.73
N GLU A 118 -16.21 0.17 38.96
CA GLU A 118 -14.85 0.09 38.37
C GLU A 118 -14.91 -0.03 36.85
N ALA A 119 -15.79 -0.89 36.31
CA ALA A 119 -15.96 -1.04 34.86
C ALA A 119 -16.38 0.29 34.20
N LEU A 120 -17.29 1.03 34.85
CA LEU A 120 -17.74 2.35 34.36
C LEU A 120 -16.68 3.45 34.53
N SER A 121 -15.88 3.40 35.61
CA SER A 121 -14.76 4.34 35.80
C SER A 121 -13.70 4.16 34.70
N VAL A 122 -13.27 2.93 34.43
CA VAL A 122 -12.31 2.65 33.36
C VAL A 122 -12.89 3.03 32.00
N ALA A 123 -14.17 2.76 31.74
CA ALA A 123 -14.85 3.17 30.51
C ALA A 123 -14.99 4.70 30.37
N HIS A 124 -14.92 5.46 31.46
CA HIS A 124 -14.88 6.91 31.41
C HIS A 124 -13.55 7.43 30.88
N ASP A 125 -12.46 6.79 31.28
CA ASP A 125 -11.09 7.21 30.97
C ASP A 125 -10.57 6.58 29.68
N ASP A 126 -11.00 5.35 29.36
CA ASP A 126 -10.62 4.63 28.13
C ASP A 126 -11.84 4.39 27.24
N VAL A 127 -11.88 5.12 26.13
CA VAL A 127 -12.95 5.02 25.14
C VAL A 127 -13.00 3.65 24.44
N LYS A 128 -11.89 2.89 24.38
CA LYS A 128 -11.89 1.53 23.83
C LYS A 128 -12.66 0.58 24.74
N VAL A 129 -12.45 0.72 26.05
CA VAL A 129 -13.21 -0.03 27.05
C VAL A 129 -14.68 0.37 27.00
N ALA A 130 -14.99 1.66 26.89
CA ALA A 130 -16.36 2.14 26.74
C ALA A 130 -17.08 1.48 25.56
N VAL A 131 -16.44 1.47 24.36
CA VAL A 131 -17.01 0.82 23.16
C VAL A 131 -17.13 -0.69 23.34
N GLY A 132 -16.16 -1.34 24.01
CA GLY A 132 -16.20 -2.77 24.32
C GLY A 132 -17.39 -3.16 25.22
N LEU A 133 -17.65 -2.37 26.27
CA LEU A 133 -18.77 -2.61 27.20
C LEU A 133 -20.16 -2.46 26.55
N LEU A 134 -20.27 -1.67 25.46
CA LEU A 134 -21.52 -1.61 24.71
C LEU A 134 -21.91 -2.96 24.10
N ASP A 135 -20.95 -3.86 23.88
CA ASP A 135 -21.18 -5.20 23.35
C ASP A 135 -21.28 -6.26 24.48
N ALA A 136 -21.38 -5.85 25.75
CA ALA A 136 -21.46 -6.75 26.89
C ALA A 136 -22.68 -7.68 26.76
N ARG A 137 -22.43 -8.97 26.94
CA ARG A 137 -23.42 -10.04 26.85
C ARG A 137 -23.20 -11.07 27.96
N HIS A 138 -24.29 -11.49 28.59
CA HIS A 138 -24.25 -12.51 29.62
C HIS A 138 -23.80 -13.87 29.07
N VAL A 139 -22.92 -14.54 29.78
CA VAL A 139 -22.48 -15.93 29.52
C VAL A 139 -22.97 -16.85 30.65
N ALA A 140 -22.63 -16.53 31.91
CA ALA A 140 -22.94 -17.37 33.05
C ALA A 140 -23.12 -16.55 34.34
N GLY A 141 -23.78 -17.08 35.36
CA GLY A 141 -23.90 -16.47 36.68
C GLY A 141 -25.08 -15.49 36.80
N ASP A 142 -24.91 -14.43 37.59
CA ASP A 142 -25.97 -13.47 37.90
C ASP A 142 -26.35 -12.61 36.68
N ARG A 143 -27.45 -12.99 36.03
CA ARG A 143 -28.01 -12.27 34.88
C ARG A 143 -28.42 -10.83 35.21
N SER A 144 -28.88 -10.60 36.44
CA SER A 144 -29.30 -9.25 36.86
C SER A 144 -28.12 -8.29 36.97
N LEU A 145 -26.97 -8.81 37.41
CA LEU A 145 -25.72 -8.03 37.48
C LEU A 145 -25.24 -7.63 36.07
N THR A 146 -25.31 -8.57 35.12
CA THR A 146 -24.99 -8.27 33.72
C THR A 146 -25.93 -7.23 33.11
N ALA A 147 -27.26 -7.37 33.34
CA ALA A 147 -28.23 -6.41 32.81
C ALA A 147 -27.95 -4.98 33.33
N ARG A 148 -27.68 -4.84 34.62
CA ARG A 148 -27.30 -3.54 35.24
C ARG A 148 -26.05 -2.94 34.61
N LEU A 149 -25.03 -3.75 34.31
CA LEU A 149 -23.85 -3.26 33.62
C LEU A 149 -24.19 -2.75 32.21
N VAL A 150 -24.96 -3.53 31.44
CA VAL A 150 -25.34 -3.16 30.04
C VAL A 150 -26.12 -1.84 30.03
N ASP A 151 -27.10 -1.67 30.92
CA ASP A 151 -27.89 -0.45 30.99
C ASP A 151 -27.04 0.74 31.42
N ALA A 152 -26.22 0.58 32.47
CA ALA A 152 -25.34 1.65 32.96
C ALA A 152 -24.29 2.08 31.95
N ALA A 153 -23.67 1.13 31.23
CA ALA A 153 -22.71 1.42 30.19
C ALA A 153 -23.35 2.17 29.00
N ALA A 154 -24.55 1.74 28.56
CA ALA A 154 -25.30 2.40 27.51
C ALA A 154 -25.70 3.84 27.90
N ASP A 155 -26.12 4.05 29.12
CA ASP A 155 -26.49 5.37 29.66
C ASP A 155 -25.28 6.29 29.81
N GLN A 156 -24.17 5.76 30.31
CA GLN A 156 -22.91 6.52 30.39
C GLN A 156 -22.44 6.92 28.98
N TRP A 157 -22.46 6.00 28.03
CA TRP A 157 -22.05 6.27 26.65
C TRP A 157 -22.88 7.40 26.02
N ARG A 158 -24.20 7.32 26.10
CA ARG A 158 -25.10 8.37 25.57
C ARG A 158 -24.78 9.77 26.15
N ARG A 159 -24.43 9.85 27.43
CA ARG A 159 -24.06 11.11 28.09
C ARG A 159 -22.66 11.63 27.71
N THR A 160 -21.72 10.73 27.43
CA THR A 160 -20.28 11.12 27.29
C THR A 160 -19.79 11.15 25.87
N VAL A 161 -20.43 10.42 24.94
CA VAL A 161 -19.93 10.20 23.56
C VAL A 161 -19.57 11.50 22.82
N VAL A 162 -20.43 12.52 22.88
CA VAL A 162 -20.20 13.78 22.14
C VAL A 162 -18.89 14.47 22.58
N ARG A 163 -18.56 14.35 23.87
CA ARG A 163 -17.28 14.85 24.42
C ARG A 163 -16.11 13.92 24.08
N ALA A 164 -16.32 12.61 24.03
CA ALA A 164 -15.30 11.61 23.74
C ALA A 164 -14.91 11.53 22.24
N LEU A 165 -15.75 12.01 21.32
CA LEU A 165 -15.56 11.88 19.85
C LEU A 165 -14.24 12.45 19.32
N PRO A 166 -13.69 13.59 19.79
CA PRO A 166 -12.39 14.06 19.29
C PRO A 166 -11.26 13.09 19.60
N GLY A 167 -11.18 12.61 20.84
CA GLY A 167 -10.17 11.60 21.23
C GLY A 167 -10.35 10.30 20.46
N LEU A 168 -11.59 9.89 20.23
CA LEU A 168 -11.91 8.71 19.44
C LEU A 168 -11.46 8.85 17.97
N ARG A 169 -11.66 10.04 17.37
CA ARG A 169 -11.16 10.35 16.02
C ARG A 169 -9.63 10.31 15.96
N GLU A 170 -8.95 10.88 16.96
CA GLU A 170 -7.49 10.88 17.02
C GLU A 170 -6.91 9.46 17.11
N ILE A 171 -7.43 8.63 18.02
CA ILE A 171 -7.05 7.22 18.15
C ILE A 171 -7.30 6.46 16.84
N THR A 172 -8.45 6.71 16.20
CA THR A 172 -8.80 6.10 14.91
C THR A 172 -7.85 6.54 13.80
N ALA A 173 -7.55 7.83 13.72
CA ALA A 173 -6.59 8.37 12.73
C ALA A 173 -5.17 7.82 12.95
N ALA A 174 -4.73 7.65 14.21
CA ALA A 174 -3.44 7.04 14.52
C ALA A 174 -3.38 5.57 14.07
N ARG A 175 -4.44 4.80 14.29
CA ARG A 175 -4.57 3.43 13.80
C ARG A 175 -4.54 3.36 12.27
N TRP A 176 -5.26 4.24 11.57
CA TRP A 176 -5.25 4.30 10.10
C TRP A 176 -3.87 4.65 9.55
N ARG A 177 -3.12 5.55 10.19
CA ARG A 177 -1.72 5.83 9.80
C ARG A 177 -0.83 4.59 9.91
N ALA A 178 -1.04 3.77 10.95
CA ALA A 178 -0.26 2.55 11.17
C ALA A 178 -0.62 1.40 10.21
N HIS A 179 -1.89 1.24 9.87
CA HIS A 179 -2.41 0.09 9.12
C HIS A 179 -2.84 0.43 7.68
N GLY A 180 -2.91 1.71 7.32
CA GLY A 180 -3.33 2.17 5.99
C GLY A 180 -4.83 2.05 5.73
N GLU A 181 -5.19 2.12 4.45
CA GLU A 181 -6.56 2.13 3.95
C GLU A 181 -6.88 0.78 3.27
N LEU A 182 -7.75 -0.04 3.87
CA LEU A 182 -8.10 -1.37 3.36
C LEU A 182 -8.60 -1.35 1.91
N ALA A 183 -9.28 -0.29 1.53
CA ALA A 183 -9.84 -0.13 0.19
C ALA A 183 -8.80 -0.08 -0.93
N PHE A 184 -7.55 0.28 -0.62
CA PHE A 184 -6.53 0.57 -1.61
C PHE A 184 -5.25 -0.24 -1.46
N LEU A 185 -5.09 -0.91 -0.31
CA LEU A 185 -3.91 -1.73 -0.06
C LEU A 185 -4.03 -3.08 -0.78
N LEU A 186 -2.94 -3.50 -1.40
CA LEU A 186 -2.86 -4.85 -1.99
C LEU A 186 -2.90 -5.92 -0.90
N GLU A 187 -2.31 -5.69 0.27
CA GLU A 187 -2.30 -6.59 1.41
C GLU A 187 -2.80 -5.88 2.66
N GLY A 188 -4.09 -5.64 2.73
CA GLY A 188 -4.73 -4.90 3.81
C GLY A 188 -5.09 -5.75 5.02
N ASP A 189 -5.11 -5.12 6.20
CA ASP A 189 -5.62 -5.71 7.43
C ASP A 189 -7.14 -5.51 7.52
N LEU A 190 -7.89 -6.62 7.49
CA LEU A 190 -9.37 -6.64 7.50
C LEU A 190 -9.97 -6.05 8.78
N LYS A 191 -9.20 -6.00 9.86
CA LYS A 191 -9.67 -5.56 11.19
C LYS A 191 -9.21 -4.14 11.50
N GLU A 192 -7.91 -3.84 11.35
CA GLU A 192 -7.29 -2.63 11.86
C GLU A 192 -7.20 -1.49 10.83
N ALA A 193 -7.13 -1.80 9.52
CA ALA A 193 -7.03 -0.76 8.49
C ALA A 193 -8.31 0.09 8.39
N ALA A 194 -8.19 1.29 7.82
CA ALA A 194 -9.34 2.17 7.56
C ALA A 194 -10.37 1.47 6.65
N GLY A 195 -11.62 1.47 7.05
CA GLY A 195 -12.69 0.71 6.39
C GLY A 195 -12.81 -0.74 6.86
N GLY A 196 -12.00 -1.18 7.82
CA GLY A 196 -12.03 -2.52 8.39
C GLY A 196 -13.07 -2.70 9.51
N LEU A 197 -13.05 -3.88 10.14
CA LEU A 197 -14.05 -4.29 11.14
C LEU A 197 -14.07 -3.41 12.40
N ARG A 198 -12.94 -2.80 12.78
CA ARG A 198 -12.90 -1.85 13.91
C ARG A 198 -13.70 -0.58 13.62
N ASP A 199 -13.74 -0.14 12.39
CA ASP A 199 -14.52 1.03 11.98
C ASP A 199 -16.01 0.74 12.02
N VAL A 200 -16.42 -0.48 11.68
CA VAL A 200 -17.81 -0.92 11.84
C VAL A 200 -18.23 -0.93 13.32
N ASN A 201 -17.34 -1.38 14.23
CA ASN A 201 -17.62 -1.33 15.66
C ASN A 201 -17.82 0.11 16.15
N LEU A 202 -17.04 1.04 15.62
CA LEU A 202 -17.16 2.46 15.93
C LEU A 202 -18.48 3.04 15.38
N LEU A 203 -18.86 2.70 14.15
CA LEU A 203 -20.17 3.06 13.59
C LEU A 203 -21.33 2.56 14.46
N ARG A 204 -21.22 1.34 15.00
CA ARG A 204 -22.21 0.78 15.95
C ARG A 204 -22.31 1.59 17.23
N ALA A 205 -21.15 1.97 17.80
CA ALA A 205 -21.10 2.78 19.01
C ALA A 205 -21.73 4.17 18.79
N ILE A 206 -21.45 4.81 17.65
CA ILE A 206 -22.05 6.10 17.27
C ILE A 206 -23.57 5.97 17.07
N ALA A 207 -24.01 4.90 16.40
CA ALA A 207 -25.45 4.65 16.21
C ALA A 207 -26.18 4.39 17.53
N ARG A 208 -25.58 3.61 18.47
CA ARG A 208 -26.15 3.38 19.81
C ARG A 208 -26.30 4.64 20.65
N ALA A 209 -25.48 5.65 20.38
CA ALA A 209 -25.61 6.96 21.00
C ALA A 209 -26.74 7.82 20.42
N GLY A 210 -27.38 7.40 19.33
CA GLY A 210 -28.44 8.15 18.65
C GLY A 210 -27.93 9.37 17.85
N ILE A 211 -26.63 9.44 17.56
CA ILE A 211 -26.05 10.58 16.83
C ILE A 211 -26.51 10.61 15.37
N THR A 212 -26.47 9.44 14.72
CA THR A 212 -26.90 9.27 13.32
C THR A 212 -27.19 7.79 13.03
N ASP A 213 -27.99 7.53 11.98
CA ASP A 213 -28.14 6.18 11.43
C ASP A 213 -26.86 5.80 10.65
N ALA A 214 -25.85 5.34 11.39
CA ALA A 214 -24.56 4.98 10.85
C ALA A 214 -24.53 3.57 10.22
N LEU A 215 -25.49 2.69 10.59
CA LEU A 215 -25.55 1.29 10.14
C LEU A 215 -26.57 1.07 9.02
N ARG A 216 -26.47 1.82 7.96
CA ARG A 216 -27.32 1.68 6.77
C ARG A 216 -27.22 0.28 6.14
N PRO A 217 -28.19 -0.15 5.32
CA PRO A 217 -28.18 -1.49 4.70
C PRO A 217 -26.87 -1.84 4.00
N ALA A 218 -26.28 -0.90 3.25
CA ALA A 218 -25.00 -1.11 2.55
C ALA A 218 -23.83 -1.37 3.53
N VAL A 219 -23.79 -0.66 4.67
CA VAL A 219 -22.76 -0.87 5.72
C VAL A 219 -22.94 -2.23 6.39
N ARG A 220 -24.19 -2.62 6.69
CA ARG A 220 -24.47 -3.95 7.26
C ARG A 220 -24.05 -5.08 6.30
N ALA A 221 -24.35 -4.92 5.00
CA ALA A 221 -23.95 -5.90 3.99
C ALA A 221 -22.41 -5.98 3.85
N ALA A 222 -21.71 -4.84 3.81
CA ALA A 222 -20.26 -4.79 3.79
C ALA A 222 -19.65 -5.45 5.05
N HIS A 223 -20.21 -5.17 6.21
CA HIS A 223 -19.78 -5.78 7.48
C HIS A 223 -19.86 -7.32 7.44
N VAL A 224 -20.98 -7.87 6.97
CA VAL A 224 -21.15 -9.33 6.84
C VAL A 224 -20.09 -9.91 5.93
N ARG A 225 -19.87 -9.31 4.75
CA ARG A 225 -18.85 -9.81 3.80
C ARG A 225 -17.43 -9.71 4.32
N LEU A 226 -17.09 -8.66 5.07
CA LEU A 226 -15.78 -8.53 5.74
C LEU A 226 -15.59 -9.61 6.81
N LEU A 227 -16.63 -9.91 7.60
CA LEU A 227 -16.61 -11.03 8.57
C LEU A 227 -16.44 -12.38 7.87
N ASP A 228 -17.18 -12.62 6.78
CA ASP A 228 -17.06 -13.84 5.98
C ASP A 228 -15.64 -13.99 5.37
N THR A 229 -15.06 -12.89 4.89
CA THR A 229 -13.68 -12.86 4.39
C THR A 229 -12.68 -13.20 5.50
N ARG A 230 -12.88 -12.67 6.70
CA ARG A 230 -12.04 -12.96 7.87
C ARG A 230 -12.17 -14.42 8.31
N ASP A 231 -13.38 -14.97 8.33
CA ASP A 231 -13.62 -16.40 8.64
C ASP A 231 -12.88 -17.30 7.63
N ALA A 232 -13.00 -16.98 6.34
CA ALA A 232 -12.31 -17.71 5.26
C ALA A 232 -10.77 -17.60 5.38
N LEU A 233 -10.26 -16.43 5.72
CA LEU A 233 -8.82 -16.22 5.92
C LEU A 233 -8.29 -17.05 7.10
N HIS A 234 -8.98 -17.03 8.26
CA HIS A 234 -8.60 -17.85 9.41
C HIS A 234 -8.67 -19.36 9.09
N GLN A 235 -9.67 -19.78 8.30
CA GLN A 235 -9.80 -21.17 7.87
C GLN A 235 -8.67 -21.57 6.89
N ALA A 236 -8.31 -20.70 5.94
CA ALA A 236 -7.25 -20.95 4.97
C ALA A 236 -5.86 -21.07 5.63
N VAL A 237 -5.59 -20.19 6.62
CA VAL A 237 -4.27 -20.09 7.26
C VAL A 237 -4.15 -20.99 8.51
N GLY A 238 -5.26 -21.41 9.11
CA GLY A 238 -5.28 -22.24 10.33
C GLY A 238 -4.83 -21.53 11.61
N ARG A 239 -4.65 -20.20 11.57
CA ARG A 239 -4.25 -19.38 12.71
C ARG A 239 -4.87 -17.98 12.65
N ARG A 240 -4.72 -17.23 13.74
CA ARG A 240 -5.19 -15.84 13.81
C ARG A 240 -4.34 -14.94 12.90
N VAL A 241 -4.93 -14.48 11.79
CA VAL A 241 -4.33 -13.53 10.84
C VAL A 241 -5.44 -12.64 10.29
N ASP A 242 -5.30 -11.33 10.44
CA ASP A 242 -6.28 -10.36 9.93
C ASP A 242 -5.77 -9.66 8.65
N ARG A 243 -4.49 -9.85 8.27
CA ARG A 243 -3.90 -9.31 7.03
C ARG A 243 -4.05 -10.31 5.88
N LEU A 244 -4.72 -9.88 4.81
CA LEU A 244 -4.95 -10.67 3.60
C LEU A 244 -3.72 -10.59 2.70
N LEU A 245 -2.81 -11.57 2.80
CA LEU A 245 -1.60 -11.64 1.99
C LEU A 245 -1.91 -12.12 0.55
N ALA A 246 -1.01 -11.79 -0.38
CA ALA A 246 -1.17 -12.13 -1.79
C ALA A 246 -1.35 -13.64 -2.02
N GLN A 247 -0.56 -14.46 -1.34
CA GLN A 247 -0.55 -15.91 -1.44
C GLN A 247 -1.85 -16.57 -0.96
N GLU A 248 -2.62 -15.92 -0.07
CA GLU A 248 -3.85 -16.46 0.52
C GLU A 248 -5.10 -16.14 -0.32
N ARG A 249 -5.03 -15.16 -1.23
CA ARG A 249 -6.19 -14.60 -1.93
C ARG A 249 -6.99 -15.63 -2.71
N ALA A 250 -6.30 -16.48 -3.48
CA ALA A 250 -6.95 -17.50 -4.31
C ALA A 250 -7.71 -18.52 -3.44
N THR A 251 -7.08 -18.99 -2.35
CA THR A 251 -7.69 -19.92 -1.41
C THR A 251 -8.91 -19.29 -0.73
N VAL A 252 -8.76 -18.07 -0.22
CA VAL A 252 -9.87 -17.33 0.44
C VAL A 252 -11.01 -17.07 -0.55
N ALA A 253 -10.70 -16.66 -1.78
CA ALA A 253 -11.69 -16.46 -2.83
C ALA A 253 -12.46 -17.75 -3.14
N GLY A 254 -11.75 -18.89 -3.25
CA GLY A 254 -12.35 -20.20 -3.45
C GLY A 254 -13.32 -20.61 -2.33
N LEU A 255 -12.91 -20.41 -1.06
CA LEU A 255 -13.74 -20.67 0.10
C LEU A 255 -15.02 -19.80 0.14
N LEU A 256 -14.96 -18.61 -0.43
CA LEU A 256 -16.08 -17.67 -0.56
C LEU A 256 -16.92 -17.86 -1.83
N GLY A 257 -16.60 -18.88 -2.65
CA GLY A 257 -17.32 -19.16 -3.89
C GLY A 257 -17.06 -18.15 -5.02
N LEU A 258 -16.01 -17.31 -4.93
CA LEU A 258 -15.60 -16.41 -5.99
C LEU A 258 -14.74 -17.21 -6.98
N ARG A 259 -15.34 -17.56 -8.13
CA ARG A 259 -14.68 -18.38 -9.16
C ARG A 259 -14.07 -17.49 -10.23
N ALA A 260 -12.88 -17.86 -10.70
CA ALA A 260 -12.29 -17.24 -11.88
C ALA A 260 -13.17 -17.54 -13.11
N THR A 261 -13.56 -16.49 -13.83
CA THR A 261 -14.23 -16.60 -15.13
C THR A 261 -13.17 -16.66 -16.22
N GLY A 262 -12.48 -17.80 -16.36
CA GLY A 262 -11.43 -17.98 -17.37
C GLY A 262 -11.19 -19.44 -17.66
N THR A 263 -11.13 -19.78 -18.94
CA THR A 263 -10.85 -21.09 -19.51
C THR A 263 -9.36 -21.43 -19.36
N GLY A 264 -8.93 -21.78 -18.16
CA GLY A 264 -7.64 -22.43 -17.93
C GLY A 264 -7.88 -23.87 -17.52
N THR A 265 -7.19 -24.81 -18.12
CA THR A 265 -7.17 -26.25 -17.83
C THR A 265 -6.67 -26.47 -16.39
N ALA A 266 -7.54 -26.28 -15.41
CA ALA A 266 -7.29 -26.71 -14.04
C ALA A 266 -7.82 -28.12 -13.85
N ASP A 267 -7.04 -28.94 -13.15
CA ASP A 267 -7.41 -30.29 -12.73
C ASP A 267 -8.82 -30.31 -12.13
N PRO A 268 -9.70 -31.28 -12.46
CA PRO A 268 -11.12 -31.29 -12.05
C PRO A 268 -11.39 -31.28 -10.54
N GLY A 269 -10.36 -31.23 -9.69
CA GLY A 269 -10.49 -31.23 -8.24
C GLY A 269 -10.10 -29.92 -7.54
N THR A 270 -9.51 -28.93 -8.22
CA THR A 270 -8.98 -27.71 -7.58
C THR A 270 -9.81 -26.49 -7.99
N VAL A 271 -10.66 -26.01 -7.10
CA VAL A 271 -11.38 -24.73 -7.29
C VAL A 271 -10.39 -23.58 -7.04
N VAL A 272 -9.79 -23.06 -8.11
CA VAL A 272 -8.98 -21.84 -8.01
C VAL A 272 -9.93 -20.65 -7.92
N GLY A 273 -9.85 -19.92 -6.81
CA GLY A 273 -10.66 -18.73 -6.59
C GLY A 273 -10.11 -17.52 -7.35
N ASP A 274 -11.00 -16.59 -7.69
CA ASP A 274 -10.63 -15.30 -8.29
C ASP A 274 -10.16 -14.32 -7.19
N GLY A 275 -8.84 -14.26 -6.97
CA GLY A 275 -8.21 -13.39 -5.99
C GLY A 275 -8.45 -11.90 -6.27
N ASP A 276 -8.60 -11.51 -7.54
CA ASP A 276 -8.88 -10.12 -7.94
C ASP A 276 -10.32 -9.73 -7.65
N ALA A 277 -11.27 -10.62 -7.91
CA ALA A 277 -12.66 -10.42 -7.51
C ALA A 277 -12.79 -10.29 -5.98
N LEU A 278 -12.00 -11.05 -5.22
CA LEU A 278 -11.93 -10.90 -3.77
C LEU A 278 -11.43 -9.52 -3.36
N LEU A 279 -10.32 -9.06 -3.93
CA LEU A 279 -9.76 -7.74 -3.61
C LEU A 279 -10.73 -6.60 -3.96
N ARG A 280 -11.34 -6.64 -5.14
CA ARG A 280 -12.35 -5.66 -5.56
C ARG A 280 -13.55 -5.64 -4.61
N ARG A 281 -14.00 -6.82 -4.13
CA ARG A 281 -15.08 -6.91 -3.14
C ARG A 281 -14.67 -6.30 -1.81
N VAL A 282 -13.50 -6.66 -1.27
CA VAL A 282 -12.97 -6.10 -0.01
C VAL A 282 -12.79 -4.59 -0.12
N ALA A 283 -12.23 -4.10 -1.23
CA ALA A 283 -12.06 -2.67 -1.50
C ALA A 283 -13.41 -1.92 -1.49
N SER A 284 -14.42 -2.45 -2.18
CA SER A 284 -15.77 -1.86 -2.21
C SER A 284 -16.43 -1.82 -0.84
N ASP A 285 -16.27 -2.89 -0.05
CA ASP A 285 -16.78 -2.98 1.32
C ASP A 285 -16.08 -1.98 2.24
N ALA A 286 -14.76 -1.88 2.15
CA ALA A 286 -13.96 -0.96 2.93
C ALA A 286 -14.28 0.51 2.60
N ARG A 287 -14.43 0.86 1.31
CA ARG A 287 -14.91 2.20 0.90
C ARG A 287 -16.26 2.53 1.50
N THR A 288 -17.19 1.56 1.53
CA THR A 288 -18.52 1.74 2.11
C THR A 288 -18.44 2.05 3.60
N VAL A 289 -17.59 1.34 4.34
CA VAL A 289 -17.39 1.51 5.78
C VAL A 289 -16.67 2.83 6.08
N SER A 290 -15.56 3.12 5.40
CA SER A 290 -14.80 4.37 5.59
C SER A 290 -15.67 5.59 5.38
N HIS A 291 -16.40 5.62 4.25
CA HIS A 291 -17.26 6.74 3.93
C HIS A 291 -18.39 6.94 4.96
N ALA A 292 -18.99 5.83 5.44
CA ALA A 292 -20.01 5.90 6.48
C ALA A 292 -19.44 6.45 7.81
N LEU A 293 -18.21 6.10 8.15
CA LEU A 293 -17.57 6.60 9.37
C LEU A 293 -17.24 8.08 9.27
N ASP A 294 -16.76 8.54 8.12
CA ASP A 294 -16.55 9.97 7.88
C ASP A 294 -17.85 10.77 7.97
N ASP A 295 -18.95 10.25 7.37
CA ASP A 295 -20.27 10.85 7.51
C ASP A 295 -20.73 10.90 8.99
N ALA A 296 -20.49 9.84 9.75
CA ALA A 296 -20.87 9.76 11.15
C ALA A 296 -20.07 10.76 12.00
N PHE A 297 -18.78 10.90 11.76
CA PHE A 297 -17.96 11.92 12.43
C PHE A 297 -18.40 13.34 12.09
N ARG A 298 -18.71 13.63 10.82
CA ARG A 298 -19.25 14.94 10.41
C ARG A 298 -20.61 15.23 11.06
N ALA A 299 -21.48 14.22 11.15
CA ALA A 299 -22.76 14.35 11.85
C ALA A 299 -22.57 14.73 13.32
N ALA A 300 -21.59 14.10 13.98
CA ALA A 300 -21.23 14.40 15.36
C ALA A 300 -20.63 15.80 15.54
N ASP A 301 -19.78 16.23 14.60
CA ASP A 301 -19.24 17.59 14.61
C ASP A 301 -20.34 18.66 14.49
N ARG A 302 -21.35 18.39 13.64
CA ARG A 302 -22.53 19.27 13.53
C ARG A 302 -23.34 19.40 14.81
N LEU A 303 -23.40 18.35 15.64
CA LEU A 303 -24.05 18.41 16.96
C LEU A 303 -23.27 19.26 17.95
N ARG A 304 -21.94 19.30 17.82
CA ARG A 304 -21.03 20.11 18.68
C ARG A 304 -20.91 21.55 18.24
N ALA A 305 -21.03 21.80 16.94
CA ALA A 305 -20.89 23.14 16.39
C ALA A 305 -22.05 24.03 16.85
N THR A 306 -21.71 25.22 17.38
CA THR A 306 -22.69 26.28 17.56
C THR A 306 -23.17 26.69 16.16
N ARG A 307 -24.42 26.40 15.82
CA ARG A 307 -24.98 26.73 14.51
C ARG A 307 -24.91 28.25 14.33
N ARG A 308 -24.05 28.72 13.42
CA ARG A 308 -23.99 30.13 13.06
C ARG A 308 -25.22 30.45 12.23
N ARG A 309 -26.07 31.33 12.77
CA ARG A 309 -27.26 31.83 12.08
C ARG A 309 -27.02 33.28 11.69
N GLY A 310 -27.50 33.66 10.52
CA GLY A 310 -27.59 35.07 10.09
C GLY A 310 -28.63 35.83 10.93
N ALA A 311 -28.70 37.11 10.73
CA ALA A 311 -29.68 37.99 11.38
C ALA A 311 -31.15 37.58 11.08
N ASP A 312 -31.37 36.87 9.98
CA ASP A 312 -32.66 36.30 9.56
C ASP A 312 -32.98 34.90 10.18
N GLY A 313 -32.14 34.42 11.11
CA GLY A 313 -32.28 33.11 11.75
C GLY A 313 -31.94 31.92 10.88
N ARG A 314 -31.52 32.13 9.62
CA ARG A 314 -31.13 31.08 8.68
C ARG A 314 -29.67 30.66 8.86
N PRO A 315 -29.26 29.42 8.48
CA PRO A 315 -27.86 29.02 8.47
C PRO A 315 -27.03 30.00 7.63
N LEU A 316 -25.88 30.41 8.19
CA LEU A 316 -24.96 31.28 7.48
C LEU A 316 -24.35 30.51 6.31
N ARG A 317 -24.43 31.09 5.12
CA ARG A 317 -23.85 30.54 3.88
C ARG A 317 -22.77 31.49 3.37
N ARG A 318 -21.56 30.96 3.22
CA ARG A 318 -20.41 31.70 2.73
C ARG A 318 -20.09 31.27 1.30
N PRO A 319 -20.04 32.14 0.30
CA PRO A 319 -19.61 31.79 -1.05
C PRO A 319 -18.19 31.25 -1.05
N VAL A 320 -17.96 30.14 -1.78
CA VAL A 320 -16.63 29.53 -1.96
C VAL A 320 -16.24 29.53 -3.44
N ALA A 321 -17.19 29.22 -4.31
CA ALA A 321 -17.05 29.31 -5.76
C ALA A 321 -18.40 29.64 -6.40
N ARG A 322 -18.42 29.85 -7.71
CA ARG A 322 -19.69 30.03 -8.45
C ARG A 322 -20.59 28.82 -8.20
N ASP A 323 -21.81 29.07 -7.74
CA ASP A 323 -22.84 28.06 -7.43
C ASP A 323 -22.51 27.15 -6.22
N VAL A 324 -21.44 27.43 -5.49
CA VAL A 324 -20.97 26.61 -4.35
C VAL A 324 -20.79 27.48 -3.12
N VAL A 325 -21.40 27.08 -2.01
CA VAL A 325 -21.30 27.78 -0.72
C VAL A 325 -20.92 26.83 0.41
N GLU A 326 -20.22 27.35 1.40
CA GLU A 326 -20.02 26.66 2.68
C GLU A 326 -21.22 26.85 3.58
N GLN A 327 -21.67 25.77 4.19
CA GLN A 327 -22.67 25.77 5.26
C GLN A 327 -22.30 24.70 6.30
N ASP A 328 -22.18 25.11 7.56
CA ASP A 328 -21.88 24.22 8.69
C ASP A 328 -20.62 23.34 8.49
N GLY A 329 -19.59 23.89 7.81
CA GLY A 329 -18.31 23.21 7.55
C GLY A 329 -18.33 22.24 6.37
N GLU A 330 -19.39 22.20 5.59
CA GLU A 330 -19.51 21.39 4.37
C GLU A 330 -19.87 22.26 3.15
N LEU A 331 -19.52 21.81 1.95
CA LEU A 331 -19.93 22.48 0.72
C LEU A 331 -21.32 22.02 0.29
N VAL A 332 -22.17 22.99 0.02
CA VAL A 332 -23.51 22.79 -0.51
C VAL A 332 -23.73 23.65 -1.76
N LEU A 333 -24.73 23.31 -2.54
CA LEU A 333 -25.10 24.12 -3.71
C LEU A 333 -25.75 25.43 -3.29
N ALA A 334 -25.40 26.51 -3.99
CA ALA A 334 -26.14 27.75 -3.91
C ALA A 334 -27.57 27.53 -4.46
N ARG A 335 -28.55 28.35 -3.99
CA ARG A 335 -29.94 28.22 -4.47
C ARG A 335 -30.06 28.46 -5.97
N THR A 336 -29.20 29.30 -6.52
CA THR A 336 -29.12 29.61 -7.95
C THR A 336 -28.66 28.44 -8.81
N ALA A 337 -27.94 27.48 -8.24
CA ALA A 337 -27.45 26.29 -8.95
C ALA A 337 -28.55 25.24 -9.17
N ILE A 338 -29.61 25.27 -8.35
CA ILE A 338 -30.70 24.29 -8.35
C ILE A 338 -31.78 24.82 -9.29
N GLY A 339 -31.58 24.66 -10.61
CA GLY A 339 -32.51 25.07 -11.64
C GLY A 339 -33.00 23.91 -12.52
N ALA A 340 -33.93 24.21 -13.43
CA ALA A 340 -34.46 23.20 -14.37
C ALA A 340 -33.41 22.66 -15.36
N ARG A 341 -32.31 23.36 -15.55
CA ARG A 341 -31.17 22.94 -16.42
C ARG A 341 -29.85 23.26 -15.70
N PRO A 342 -29.37 22.34 -14.87
CA PRO A 342 -28.06 22.51 -14.21
C PRO A 342 -26.94 22.59 -15.25
N ASP A 343 -25.89 23.36 -14.93
CA ASP A 343 -24.66 23.41 -15.73
C ASP A 343 -23.94 22.04 -15.71
N PRO A 344 -23.61 21.42 -16.86
CA PRO A 344 -22.90 20.16 -16.92
C PRO A 344 -21.55 20.18 -16.19
N SER A 345 -20.89 21.34 -16.07
CA SER A 345 -19.61 21.51 -15.37
C SER A 345 -19.76 21.59 -13.85
N LEU A 346 -20.98 21.58 -13.30
CA LEU A 346 -21.23 21.84 -11.89
C LEU A 346 -20.60 20.79 -10.97
N SER A 347 -20.64 19.51 -11.35
CA SER A 347 -20.04 18.44 -10.55
C SER A 347 -18.53 18.59 -10.40
N LEU A 348 -17.80 18.90 -11.48
CA LEU A 348 -16.36 19.19 -11.44
C LEU A 348 -16.06 20.48 -10.67
N ARG A 349 -16.88 21.52 -10.83
CA ARG A 349 -16.72 22.79 -10.11
C ARG A 349 -16.90 22.63 -8.60
N VAL A 350 -17.87 21.83 -8.14
CA VAL A 350 -18.06 21.50 -6.74
C VAL A 350 -16.85 20.71 -6.21
N ALA A 351 -16.35 19.73 -6.97
CA ALA A 351 -15.17 18.96 -6.59
C ALA A 351 -13.92 19.85 -6.50
N ALA A 352 -13.68 20.73 -7.48
CA ALA A 352 -12.58 21.69 -7.46
C ALA A 352 -12.65 22.64 -6.25
N ALA A 353 -13.87 23.17 -5.96
CA ALA A 353 -14.10 24.03 -4.82
C ALA A 353 -13.85 23.29 -3.48
N ALA A 354 -14.25 22.02 -3.39
CA ALA A 354 -14.04 21.17 -2.21
C ALA A 354 -12.55 20.94 -1.93
N ALA A 355 -11.80 20.53 -2.94
CA ALA A 355 -10.38 20.31 -2.83
C ALA A 355 -9.62 21.61 -2.53
N GLY A 356 -9.95 22.71 -3.21
CA GLY A 356 -9.33 24.02 -2.98
C GLY A 356 -9.60 24.60 -1.59
N ALA A 357 -10.82 24.48 -1.10
CA ALA A 357 -11.21 24.94 0.24
C ALA A 357 -10.83 23.93 1.36
N ARG A 358 -10.44 22.70 1.01
CA ARG A 358 -10.23 21.58 1.92
C ARG A 358 -11.46 21.31 2.80
N LEU A 359 -12.64 21.40 2.20
CA LEU A 359 -13.92 21.16 2.85
C LEU A 359 -14.60 19.93 2.22
N PRO A 360 -15.26 19.09 3.01
CA PRO A 360 -16.02 17.96 2.47
C PRO A 360 -17.26 18.47 1.71
N ILE A 361 -17.68 17.72 0.71
CA ILE A 361 -18.93 17.94 0.01
C ILE A 361 -20.05 17.31 0.87
N ALA A 362 -21.12 18.09 1.11
CA ALA A 362 -22.27 17.57 1.83
C ALA A 362 -22.90 16.39 1.07
N ARG A 363 -23.30 15.37 1.79
CA ARG A 363 -23.88 14.16 1.21
C ARG A 363 -25.05 14.47 0.27
N ALA A 364 -26.00 15.30 0.72
CA ALA A 364 -27.16 15.68 -0.09
C ALA A 364 -26.76 16.39 -1.40
N THR A 365 -25.63 17.11 -1.39
CA THR A 365 -25.06 17.72 -2.59
C THR A 365 -24.54 16.67 -3.56
N CYS A 366 -23.80 15.66 -3.07
CA CYS A 366 -23.32 14.56 -3.91
C CYS A 366 -24.49 13.76 -4.52
N GLU A 367 -25.49 13.42 -3.72
CA GLU A 367 -26.70 12.71 -4.16
C GLU A 367 -27.46 13.52 -5.21
N TRP A 368 -27.60 14.84 -5.02
CA TRP A 368 -28.25 15.71 -5.99
C TRP A 368 -27.46 15.80 -7.30
N LEU A 369 -26.12 15.98 -7.22
CA LEU A 369 -25.26 16.03 -8.41
C LEU A 369 -25.34 14.72 -9.21
N ALA A 370 -25.32 13.57 -8.54
CA ALA A 370 -25.44 12.28 -9.20
C ALA A 370 -26.80 12.07 -9.90
N ALA A 371 -27.87 12.60 -9.31
CA ALA A 371 -29.23 12.42 -9.84
C ALA A 371 -29.60 13.43 -10.93
N TYR A 372 -29.08 14.67 -10.87
CA TYR A 372 -29.62 15.77 -11.68
C TYR A 372 -28.56 16.52 -12.51
N CYS A 373 -27.26 16.35 -12.26
CA CYS A 373 -26.24 16.98 -13.08
C CYS A 373 -26.21 16.31 -14.46
N PRO A 374 -26.40 17.04 -15.57
CA PRO A 374 -26.36 16.42 -16.88
C PRO A 374 -24.93 15.96 -17.23
N PRO A 375 -24.80 14.97 -18.13
CA PRO A 375 -23.49 14.51 -18.59
C PRO A 375 -22.74 15.65 -19.29
N LEU A 376 -21.40 15.61 -19.17
CA LEU A 376 -20.54 16.55 -19.88
C LEU A 376 -20.65 16.34 -21.41
N PRO A 377 -20.82 17.39 -22.22
CA PRO A 377 -20.75 17.26 -23.67
C PRO A 377 -19.33 16.91 -24.13
N THR A 378 -19.21 16.36 -25.32
CA THR A 378 -17.91 16.07 -25.95
C THR A 378 -17.70 17.00 -27.16
N PRO A 379 -16.61 17.78 -27.21
CA PRO A 379 -15.61 18.00 -26.15
C PRO A 379 -16.18 18.75 -24.94
N TRP A 380 -15.50 18.65 -23.78
CA TRP A 380 -15.92 19.35 -22.58
C TRP A 380 -15.87 20.87 -22.72
N PRO A 381 -16.77 21.59 -22.07
CA PRO A 381 -16.68 23.03 -22.00
C PRO A 381 -15.41 23.52 -21.31
N PRO A 382 -14.86 24.69 -21.68
CA PRO A 382 -13.65 25.24 -21.02
C PRO A 382 -13.77 25.34 -19.49
N ALA A 383 -14.97 25.60 -18.97
CA ALA A 383 -15.22 25.65 -17.52
C ALA A 383 -15.05 24.29 -16.83
N ALA A 384 -15.45 23.19 -17.49
CA ALA A 384 -15.24 21.84 -16.95
C ALA A 384 -13.76 21.47 -16.96
N ARG A 385 -13.04 21.77 -18.05
CA ARG A 385 -11.59 21.55 -18.16
C ARG A 385 -10.83 22.33 -17.09
N ALA A 386 -11.13 23.61 -16.92
CA ALA A 386 -10.52 24.44 -15.89
C ALA A 386 -10.79 23.90 -14.47
N ALA A 387 -12.01 23.44 -14.20
CA ALA A 387 -12.36 22.82 -12.93
C ALA A 387 -11.60 21.50 -12.69
N LEU A 388 -11.43 20.66 -13.72
CA LEU A 388 -10.61 19.45 -13.63
C LEU A 388 -9.15 19.79 -13.28
N THR A 389 -8.54 20.73 -13.99
CA THR A 389 -7.16 21.17 -13.74
C THR A 389 -7.00 21.70 -12.31
N THR A 390 -7.97 22.50 -11.83
CA THR A 390 -7.98 22.99 -10.46
C THR A 390 -8.09 21.86 -9.44
N LEU A 391 -8.95 20.87 -9.70
CA LEU A 391 -9.12 19.69 -8.85
C LEU A 391 -7.83 18.87 -8.78
N LEU A 392 -7.23 18.55 -9.92
CA LEU A 392 -6.00 17.76 -9.99
C LEU A 392 -4.81 18.49 -9.33
N GLY A 393 -4.76 19.82 -9.48
CA GLY A 393 -3.71 20.67 -8.87
C GLY A 393 -3.87 20.92 -7.37
N ALA A 394 -4.91 20.38 -6.72
CA ALA A 394 -5.14 20.59 -5.29
C ALA A 394 -4.19 19.78 -4.37
N GLY A 395 -3.27 19.00 -4.92
CA GLY A 395 -2.31 18.19 -4.17
C GLY A 395 -3.02 17.16 -3.29
N PRO A 396 -2.60 17.00 -2.01
CA PRO A 396 -3.19 15.98 -1.13
C PRO A 396 -4.69 16.08 -0.93
N ALA A 397 -5.29 17.25 -1.11
CA ALA A 397 -6.73 17.44 -0.99
C ALA A 397 -7.53 16.84 -2.18
N LEU A 398 -6.87 16.55 -3.29
CA LEU A 398 -7.46 15.82 -4.42
C LEU A 398 -8.01 14.47 -3.97
N VAL A 399 -7.22 13.70 -3.23
CA VAL A 399 -7.53 12.31 -2.89
C VAL A 399 -8.88 12.15 -2.19
N PRO A 400 -9.15 12.75 -1.02
CA PRO A 400 -10.43 12.58 -0.32
C PRO A 400 -11.60 13.16 -1.12
N THR A 401 -11.37 14.20 -1.92
CA THR A 401 -12.41 14.78 -2.78
C THR A 401 -12.78 13.85 -3.94
N TRP A 402 -11.77 13.28 -4.61
CA TRP A 402 -11.97 12.30 -5.67
C TRP A 402 -12.71 11.06 -5.17
N GLU A 403 -12.29 10.50 -4.03
CA GLU A 403 -12.95 9.35 -3.43
C GLU A 403 -14.43 9.62 -3.10
N THR A 404 -14.73 10.82 -2.61
CA THR A 404 -16.12 11.24 -2.40
C THR A 404 -16.89 11.26 -3.72
N CYS A 405 -16.35 11.87 -4.77
CA CYS A 405 -17.00 11.93 -6.09
C CYS A 405 -17.15 10.54 -6.72
N ASP A 406 -16.12 9.69 -6.61
CA ASP A 406 -16.14 8.30 -7.09
C ASP A 406 -17.22 7.46 -6.41
N ARG A 407 -17.37 7.62 -5.10
CA ARG A 407 -18.39 6.94 -4.30
C ARG A 407 -19.81 7.20 -4.78
N TYR A 408 -20.09 8.40 -5.26
CA TYR A 408 -21.41 8.80 -5.76
C TYR A 408 -21.54 8.64 -7.28
N GLY A 409 -20.57 8.02 -7.96
CA GLY A 409 -20.61 7.78 -9.41
C GLY A 409 -20.36 9.02 -10.28
N LEU A 410 -19.95 10.14 -9.70
CA LEU A 410 -19.65 11.35 -10.46
C LEU A 410 -18.44 11.16 -11.38
N VAL A 411 -17.43 10.40 -10.91
CA VAL A 411 -16.22 10.10 -11.69
C VAL A 411 -16.55 9.26 -12.93
N ASP A 412 -17.49 8.33 -12.84
CA ASP A 412 -17.95 7.52 -13.99
C ASP A 412 -18.59 8.41 -15.07
N GLY A 413 -19.30 9.48 -14.65
CA GLY A 413 -19.84 10.48 -15.54
C GLY A 413 -18.78 11.36 -16.22
N TRP A 414 -17.63 11.58 -15.59
CA TRP A 414 -16.48 12.28 -16.17
C TRP A 414 -15.65 11.36 -17.08
N PHE A 415 -15.35 10.15 -16.58
CA PHE A 415 -14.47 9.16 -17.21
C PHE A 415 -15.14 7.79 -17.27
N PRO A 416 -15.83 7.46 -18.36
CA PRO A 416 -16.47 6.14 -18.55
C PRO A 416 -15.51 4.96 -18.48
N GLU A 417 -14.21 5.21 -18.62
CA GLU A 417 -13.15 4.21 -18.49
C GLU A 417 -12.83 3.87 -17.02
N TRP A 418 -13.21 4.73 -16.07
CA TRP A 418 -12.83 4.62 -14.66
C TRP A 418 -13.29 3.33 -13.98
N PRO A 419 -14.49 2.79 -14.21
CA PRO A 419 -14.95 1.54 -13.59
C PRO A 419 -14.02 0.35 -13.82
N ARG A 420 -13.32 0.30 -14.98
CA ARG A 420 -12.35 -0.76 -15.28
C ARG A 420 -11.12 -0.68 -14.38
N MET A 421 -10.67 0.54 -14.07
CA MET A 421 -9.49 0.80 -13.27
C MET A 421 -9.78 0.73 -11.76
N ARG A 422 -11.05 0.92 -11.35
CA ARG A 422 -11.47 0.95 -9.94
C ARG A 422 -11.08 -0.33 -9.23
N SER A 423 -10.28 -0.19 -8.15
CA SER A 423 -9.80 -1.28 -7.31
C SER A 423 -9.07 -2.39 -8.09
N LEU A 424 -8.46 -2.06 -9.24
CA LEU A 424 -7.66 -3.01 -10.01
C LEU A 424 -6.34 -3.28 -9.28
N PRO A 425 -6.02 -4.55 -8.95
CA PRO A 425 -4.77 -4.90 -8.31
C PRO A 425 -3.56 -4.64 -9.21
N GLN A 426 -2.44 -4.29 -8.61
CA GLN A 426 -1.15 -4.19 -9.28
C GLN A 426 -0.23 -5.31 -8.79
N TYR A 427 0.29 -6.15 -9.71
CA TYR A 427 1.02 -7.36 -9.35
C TYR A 427 2.50 -7.13 -9.03
N ASN A 428 3.07 -6.00 -9.48
CA ASN A 428 4.45 -5.68 -9.14
C ASN A 428 4.55 -5.27 -7.66
N PRO A 429 5.35 -5.95 -6.83
CA PRO A 429 5.41 -5.76 -5.37
C PRO A 429 5.89 -4.38 -4.93
N VAL A 430 6.43 -3.55 -5.81
CA VAL A 430 6.78 -2.16 -5.49
C VAL A 430 5.57 -1.26 -5.33
N HIS A 431 4.40 -1.64 -5.89
CA HIS A 431 3.18 -0.86 -5.77
C HIS A 431 2.50 -1.07 -4.43
N ARG A 432 2.15 0.02 -3.79
CA ARG A 432 1.43 0.02 -2.52
C ARG A 432 -0.08 -0.04 -2.70
N TYR A 433 -0.59 0.57 -3.78
CA TYR A 433 -2.01 0.86 -3.97
C TYR A 433 -2.60 0.15 -5.19
N THR A 434 -3.93 0.01 -5.20
CA THR A 434 -4.71 -0.30 -6.40
C THR A 434 -4.50 0.75 -7.49
N LEU A 435 -4.77 0.40 -8.76
CA LEU A 435 -4.51 1.26 -9.91
C LEU A 435 -5.22 2.62 -9.80
N ASP A 436 -6.50 2.63 -9.50
CA ASP A 436 -7.30 3.85 -9.35
C ASP A 436 -6.72 4.80 -8.30
N ARG A 437 -6.33 4.28 -7.12
CA ARG A 437 -5.70 5.09 -6.09
C ARG A 437 -4.31 5.56 -6.52
N HIS A 438 -3.54 4.73 -7.18
CA HIS A 438 -2.23 5.10 -7.70
C HIS A 438 -2.31 6.28 -8.68
N LEU A 439 -3.25 6.25 -9.62
CA LEU A 439 -3.46 7.33 -10.59
C LEU A 439 -3.81 8.66 -9.91
N VAL A 440 -4.75 8.63 -8.96
CA VAL A 440 -5.14 9.83 -8.19
C VAL A 440 -4.00 10.33 -7.31
N GLN A 441 -3.26 9.42 -6.69
CA GLN A 441 -2.10 9.76 -5.86
C GLN A 441 -0.98 10.36 -6.72
N THR A 442 -0.72 9.81 -7.91
CA THR A 442 0.27 10.36 -8.85
C THR A 442 -0.09 11.78 -9.26
N ALA A 443 -1.37 12.06 -9.54
CA ALA A 443 -1.83 13.42 -9.84
C ALA A 443 -1.66 14.36 -8.63
N ALA A 444 -1.95 13.89 -7.43
CA ALA A 444 -1.74 14.66 -6.20
C ALA A 444 -0.26 14.97 -5.94
N GLU A 445 0.65 14.02 -6.19
CA GLU A 445 2.10 14.22 -6.08
C GLU A 445 2.63 15.14 -7.20
N ALA A 446 2.08 15.04 -8.43
CA ALA A 446 2.46 15.86 -9.56
C ALA A 446 2.21 17.35 -9.32
N ALA A 447 1.21 17.71 -8.52
CA ALA A 447 0.92 19.09 -8.15
C ALA A 447 2.11 19.79 -7.47
N ALA A 448 2.99 19.06 -6.78
CA ALA A 448 4.19 19.61 -6.16
C ALA A 448 5.21 20.12 -7.20
N TYR A 449 5.17 19.57 -8.41
CA TYR A 449 6.08 19.90 -9.50
C TYR A 449 5.49 20.89 -10.51
N ALA A 450 4.27 21.39 -10.28
CA ALA A 450 3.57 22.28 -11.19
C ALA A 450 4.34 23.58 -11.54
N ARG A 451 5.25 24.03 -10.64
CA ARG A 451 6.07 25.23 -10.86
C ARG A 451 7.41 24.94 -11.56
N GLU A 452 7.73 23.66 -11.78
CA GLU A 452 8.98 23.24 -12.41
C GLU A 452 8.83 22.99 -13.92
N VAL A 453 7.59 23.07 -14.45
CA VAL A 453 7.26 22.75 -15.84
C VAL A 453 6.45 23.87 -16.51
N ASP A 454 6.55 24.01 -17.82
CA ASP A 454 5.85 25.04 -18.60
C ASP A 454 4.35 24.75 -18.75
N ARG A 455 3.96 23.47 -18.69
CA ARG A 455 2.57 23.03 -18.90
C ARG A 455 2.09 22.16 -17.72
N PRO A 456 1.87 22.79 -16.54
CA PRO A 456 1.40 22.07 -15.34
C PRO A 456 0.03 21.41 -15.54
N ASP A 457 -0.83 22.00 -16.36
CA ASP A 457 -2.13 21.46 -16.72
C ASP A 457 -2.01 20.08 -17.41
N LEU A 458 -1.06 19.95 -18.36
CA LEU A 458 -0.81 18.68 -19.05
C LEU A 458 -0.08 17.66 -18.17
N LEU A 459 0.82 18.13 -17.29
CA LEU A 459 1.45 17.25 -16.28
C LEU A 459 0.39 16.55 -15.41
N LEU A 460 -0.58 17.31 -14.89
CA LEU A 460 -1.64 16.80 -14.02
C LEU A 460 -2.54 15.80 -14.74
N VAL A 461 -2.92 16.10 -16.00
CA VAL A 461 -3.70 15.18 -16.83
C VAL A 461 -2.91 13.93 -17.16
N ALA A 462 -1.63 14.05 -17.56
CA ALA A 462 -0.77 12.90 -17.82
C ALA A 462 -0.60 12.03 -16.58
N ALA A 463 -0.43 12.63 -15.40
CA ALA A 463 -0.32 11.91 -14.13
C ALA A 463 -1.58 11.09 -13.79
N LEU A 464 -2.77 11.61 -14.11
CA LEU A 464 -4.03 10.86 -13.94
C LEU A 464 -4.18 9.72 -14.96
N LEU A 465 -3.57 9.82 -16.16
CA LEU A 465 -3.81 8.91 -17.28
C LEU A 465 -2.65 7.97 -17.61
N HIS A 466 -1.44 8.14 -17.00
CA HIS A 466 -0.22 7.46 -17.45
C HIS A 466 -0.33 5.93 -17.49
N ASP A 467 -1.06 5.36 -16.58
CA ASP A 467 -1.24 3.91 -16.41
C ASP A 467 -2.63 3.41 -16.86
N VAL A 468 -3.38 4.21 -17.63
CA VAL A 468 -4.74 3.84 -18.07
C VAL A 468 -4.81 2.54 -18.88
N GLY A 469 -3.69 2.08 -19.42
CA GLY A 469 -3.58 0.81 -20.16
C GLY A 469 -3.45 -0.44 -19.29
N LYS A 470 -3.15 -0.30 -17.99
CA LYS A 470 -3.01 -1.46 -17.08
C LYS A 470 -4.29 -2.29 -17.00
N GLY A 471 -4.10 -3.63 -16.93
CA GLY A 471 -5.20 -4.61 -16.92
C GLY A 471 -5.78 -4.90 -18.29
N LEU A 472 -5.16 -4.43 -19.37
CA LEU A 472 -5.40 -4.82 -20.74
C LEU A 472 -4.23 -5.68 -21.26
N ASP A 473 -4.48 -6.47 -22.30
CA ASP A 473 -3.45 -7.30 -22.92
C ASP A 473 -2.42 -6.44 -23.65
N GLY A 474 -1.13 -6.75 -23.48
CA GLY A 474 -0.02 -6.07 -24.12
C GLY A 474 0.75 -5.13 -23.18
N ASP A 475 1.66 -4.33 -23.74
CA ASP A 475 2.38 -3.30 -23.00
C ASP A 475 1.43 -2.15 -22.61
N HIS A 476 1.31 -1.89 -21.33
CA HIS A 476 0.34 -0.92 -20.81
C HIS A 476 0.61 0.51 -21.28
N SER A 477 1.85 0.87 -21.58
CA SER A 477 2.22 2.20 -22.08
C SER A 477 1.75 2.35 -23.53
N GLU A 478 1.97 1.33 -24.36
CA GLU A 478 1.56 1.32 -25.76
C GLU A 478 0.03 1.23 -25.92
N VAL A 479 -0.62 0.36 -25.15
CA VAL A 479 -2.09 0.23 -25.17
C VAL A 479 -2.77 1.43 -24.53
N GLY A 480 -2.17 2.01 -23.49
CA GLY A 480 -2.68 3.15 -22.75
C GLY A 480 -2.63 4.45 -23.53
N ALA A 481 -1.58 4.67 -24.34
CA ALA A 481 -1.36 5.91 -25.09
C ALA A 481 -2.57 6.32 -25.96
N PRO A 482 -3.13 5.48 -26.85
CA PRO A 482 -4.30 5.83 -27.64
C PRO A 482 -5.58 6.00 -26.79
N ILE A 483 -5.68 5.32 -25.64
CA ILE A 483 -6.80 5.52 -24.72
C ILE A 483 -6.70 6.91 -24.10
N ALA A 484 -5.53 7.30 -23.60
CA ALA A 484 -5.27 8.61 -23.02
C ALA A 484 -5.50 9.73 -24.05
N ALA A 485 -5.11 9.53 -25.31
CA ALA A 485 -5.38 10.48 -26.40
C ALA A 485 -6.90 10.71 -26.60
N ARG A 486 -7.71 9.65 -26.62
CA ARG A 486 -9.17 9.77 -26.72
C ARG A 486 -9.78 10.49 -25.51
N MET A 487 -9.29 10.17 -24.30
CA MET A 487 -9.72 10.87 -23.08
C MET A 487 -9.33 12.34 -23.10
N ALA A 488 -8.11 12.68 -23.53
CA ALA A 488 -7.63 14.05 -23.68
C ALA A 488 -8.45 14.86 -24.71
N ALA A 489 -8.78 14.27 -25.84
CA ALA A 489 -9.65 14.88 -26.86
C ALA A 489 -11.07 15.14 -26.30
N ARG A 490 -11.63 14.20 -25.52
CA ARG A 490 -12.93 14.36 -24.86
C ARG A 490 -12.89 15.49 -23.80
N ILE A 491 -11.79 15.63 -23.05
CA ILE A 491 -11.56 16.75 -22.11
C ILE A 491 -11.54 18.11 -22.86
N GLY A 492 -11.30 18.11 -24.16
CA GLY A 492 -11.27 19.30 -24.99
C GLY A 492 -9.87 19.93 -25.10
N LEU A 493 -8.83 19.13 -25.01
CA LEU A 493 -7.46 19.54 -25.34
C LEU A 493 -7.33 19.72 -26.87
N SER A 494 -6.43 20.61 -27.31
CA SER A 494 -6.11 20.79 -28.71
C SER A 494 -5.41 19.58 -29.31
N PRO A 495 -5.40 19.39 -30.63
CA PRO A 495 -4.72 18.25 -31.28
C PRO A 495 -3.26 18.09 -30.88
N ALA A 496 -2.51 19.19 -30.75
CA ALA A 496 -1.11 19.16 -30.31
C ALA A 496 -0.96 18.74 -28.85
N GLU A 497 -1.87 19.19 -27.97
CA GLU A 497 -1.90 18.76 -26.56
C GLU A 497 -2.30 17.29 -26.42
N VAL A 498 -3.22 16.80 -27.25
CA VAL A 498 -3.62 15.39 -27.31
C VAL A 498 -2.41 14.52 -27.72
N GLU A 499 -1.65 14.91 -28.76
CA GLU A 499 -0.44 14.21 -29.18
C GLU A 499 0.62 14.21 -28.06
N LEU A 500 0.76 15.31 -27.32
CA LEU A 500 1.70 15.39 -26.20
C LEU A 500 1.25 14.46 -25.05
N ILE A 501 -0.02 14.40 -24.67
CA ILE A 501 -0.53 13.46 -23.66
C ILE A 501 -0.29 12.02 -24.11
N GLU A 502 -0.58 11.67 -25.35
CA GLU A 502 -0.31 10.36 -25.91
C GLU A 502 1.16 9.96 -25.77
N ARG A 503 2.06 10.88 -26.13
CA ARG A 503 3.51 10.69 -26.02
C ARG A 503 3.97 10.54 -24.57
N LEU A 504 3.45 11.37 -23.66
CA LEU A 504 3.76 11.27 -22.22
C LEU A 504 3.35 9.92 -21.64
N VAL A 505 2.18 9.42 -21.99
CA VAL A 505 1.71 8.10 -21.54
C VAL A 505 2.55 6.99 -22.14
N ARG A 506 2.88 7.05 -23.44
CA ARG A 506 3.74 6.06 -24.10
C ARG A 506 5.14 6.01 -23.50
N LEU A 507 5.69 7.14 -23.10
CA LEU A 507 7.09 7.28 -22.68
C LEU A 507 7.26 7.42 -21.16
N HIS A 508 6.22 7.24 -20.35
CA HIS A 508 6.31 7.55 -18.91
C HIS A 508 7.38 6.73 -18.16
N LEU A 509 7.74 5.53 -18.65
CA LEU A 509 8.79 4.69 -18.09
C LEU A 509 10.17 4.95 -18.72
N LEU A 510 10.27 5.74 -19.80
CA LEU A 510 11.51 5.92 -20.58
C LEU A 510 12.67 6.41 -19.69
N LEU A 511 12.49 7.51 -18.97
CA LEU A 511 13.57 8.10 -18.17
C LEU A 511 14.04 7.18 -17.03
N PRO A 512 13.16 6.59 -16.20
CA PRO A 512 13.53 5.62 -15.17
C PRO A 512 14.26 4.39 -15.74
N GLU A 513 13.79 3.85 -16.85
CA GLU A 513 14.37 2.66 -17.46
C GLU A 513 15.74 2.95 -18.07
N VAL A 514 15.85 4.02 -18.85
CA VAL A 514 17.13 4.39 -19.49
C VAL A 514 18.15 4.75 -18.42
N ALA A 515 17.82 5.59 -17.46
CA ALA A 515 18.75 6.03 -16.42
C ALA A 515 19.31 4.86 -15.60
N THR A 516 18.53 3.82 -15.35
CA THR A 516 18.96 2.69 -14.53
C THR A 516 19.55 1.52 -15.31
N ARG A 517 19.30 1.45 -16.63
CA ARG A 517 19.72 0.31 -17.47
C ARG A 517 20.72 0.67 -18.54
N ARG A 518 20.90 1.97 -18.86
CA ARG A 518 21.79 2.41 -19.93
C ARG A 518 22.91 3.28 -19.40
N ASP A 519 23.99 3.33 -20.16
CA ASP A 519 25.06 4.29 -19.92
C ASP A 519 24.57 5.69 -20.33
N ILE A 520 24.27 6.52 -19.34
CA ILE A 520 23.77 7.89 -19.54
C ILE A 520 24.85 8.84 -20.07
N GLY A 521 26.12 8.42 -20.13
CA GLY A 521 27.23 9.12 -20.76
C GLY A 521 27.39 8.80 -22.24
N ASP A 522 26.77 7.71 -22.73
CA ASP A 522 26.92 7.29 -24.12
C ASP A 522 26.12 8.18 -25.09
N PRO A 523 26.75 8.68 -26.17
CA PRO A 523 26.10 9.48 -27.21
C PRO A 523 24.84 8.85 -27.81
N VAL A 524 24.83 7.53 -28.00
CA VAL A 524 23.67 6.79 -28.54
C VAL A 524 22.49 6.85 -27.58
N THR A 525 22.75 6.69 -26.28
CA THR A 525 21.71 6.78 -25.25
C THR A 525 21.07 8.17 -25.21
N ILE A 526 21.92 9.23 -25.19
CA ILE A 526 21.45 10.62 -25.13
C ILE A 526 20.63 10.97 -26.38
N THR A 527 21.16 10.59 -27.58
CA THR A 527 20.49 10.86 -28.85
C THR A 527 19.15 10.11 -28.95
N GLY A 528 19.12 8.84 -28.57
CA GLY A 528 17.90 8.05 -28.62
C GLY A 528 16.79 8.59 -27.71
N VAL A 529 17.14 9.06 -26.50
CA VAL A 529 16.16 9.73 -25.62
C VAL A 529 15.72 11.07 -26.22
N ALA A 530 16.65 11.89 -26.76
CA ALA A 530 16.32 13.17 -27.39
C ALA A 530 15.35 12.99 -28.58
N GLU A 531 15.57 11.99 -29.42
CA GLU A 531 14.70 11.65 -30.56
C GLU A 531 13.30 11.19 -30.09
N ALA A 532 13.24 10.39 -29.02
CA ALA A 532 11.97 9.91 -28.48
C ALA A 532 11.13 11.05 -27.88
N VAL A 533 11.75 11.93 -27.08
CA VAL A 533 11.02 13.03 -26.41
C VAL A 533 10.76 14.20 -27.36
N ARG A 534 11.62 14.46 -28.35
CA ARG A 534 11.56 15.48 -29.41
C ARG A 534 11.82 16.92 -28.97
N ASP A 535 11.40 17.31 -27.76
CA ASP A 535 11.49 18.70 -27.28
C ASP A 535 11.71 18.75 -25.75
N THR A 536 12.15 19.90 -25.27
CA THR A 536 12.47 20.15 -23.86
C THR A 536 11.23 20.16 -22.97
N THR A 537 10.07 20.58 -23.46
CA THR A 537 8.79 20.57 -22.73
C THR A 537 8.38 19.13 -22.41
N THR A 538 8.40 18.24 -23.41
CA THR A 538 8.13 16.80 -23.21
C THR A 538 9.12 16.18 -22.21
N LEU A 539 10.42 16.50 -22.31
CA LEU A 539 11.45 16.00 -21.41
C LEU A 539 11.18 16.39 -19.96
N HIS A 540 10.88 17.67 -19.70
CA HIS A 540 10.61 18.17 -18.35
C HIS A 540 9.31 17.61 -17.77
N LEU A 541 8.27 17.46 -18.59
CA LEU A 541 7.01 16.84 -18.19
C LEU A 541 7.21 15.36 -17.81
N LEU A 542 7.97 14.59 -18.60
CA LEU A 542 8.32 13.19 -18.28
C LEU A 542 9.15 13.11 -17.00
N HIS A 543 10.10 14.02 -16.77
CA HIS A 543 10.87 14.04 -15.53
C HIS A 543 10.00 14.30 -14.31
N ALA A 544 9.12 15.30 -14.38
CA ALA A 544 8.18 15.59 -13.29
C ALA A 544 7.19 14.43 -13.05
N LEU A 545 6.69 13.81 -14.14
CA LEU A 545 5.81 12.64 -14.08
C LEU A 545 6.51 11.44 -13.43
N ALA A 546 7.74 11.13 -13.82
CA ALA A 546 8.50 10.01 -13.24
C ALA A 546 8.74 10.17 -11.72
N ARG A 547 8.98 11.41 -11.27
CA ARG A 547 9.12 11.73 -9.83
C ARG A 547 7.79 11.56 -9.08
N ALA A 548 6.69 12.03 -9.66
CA ALA A 548 5.36 11.93 -9.07
C ALA A 548 4.88 10.48 -8.99
N ASP A 549 5.04 9.72 -10.08
CA ASP A 549 4.69 8.31 -10.16
C ASP A 549 5.47 7.47 -9.14
N ALA A 550 6.78 7.65 -9.05
CA ALA A 550 7.60 6.92 -8.09
C ALA A 550 7.20 7.19 -6.64
N ARG A 551 6.84 8.45 -6.28
CA ARG A 551 6.33 8.78 -4.94
C ARG A 551 4.98 8.13 -4.65
N ALA A 552 4.10 8.07 -5.64
CA ALA A 552 2.80 7.42 -5.54
C ALA A 552 2.91 5.89 -5.47
N THR A 553 3.91 5.30 -6.13
CA THR A 553 4.15 3.86 -6.15
C THR A 553 4.57 3.35 -4.77
N GLY A 554 5.55 4.00 -4.13
CA GLY A 554 5.99 3.66 -2.78
C GLY A 554 7.48 3.89 -2.54
N PRO A 555 7.95 3.71 -1.29
CA PRO A 555 9.34 4.01 -0.91
C PRO A 555 10.39 3.21 -1.71
N ALA A 556 10.06 1.99 -2.13
CA ALA A 556 10.95 1.13 -2.90
C ALA A 556 11.12 1.57 -4.36
N ALA A 557 10.22 2.41 -4.89
CA ALA A 557 10.25 2.85 -6.28
C ALA A 557 11.26 3.97 -6.54
N TRP A 558 11.65 4.71 -5.49
CA TRP A 558 12.56 5.85 -5.58
C TRP A 558 13.66 5.78 -4.53
N SER A 559 14.90 5.99 -4.98
CA SER A 559 16.04 6.28 -4.11
C SER A 559 16.72 7.57 -4.57
N ASP A 560 17.48 8.21 -3.68
CA ASP A 560 18.22 9.43 -4.01
C ASP A 560 19.21 9.19 -5.14
N TRP A 561 19.82 8.01 -5.18
CA TRP A 561 20.69 7.59 -6.28
C TRP A 561 19.95 7.56 -7.63
N LYS A 562 18.78 6.88 -7.68
CA LYS A 562 17.96 6.82 -8.91
C LYS A 562 17.51 8.22 -9.35
N GLY A 563 17.14 9.07 -8.40
CA GLY A 563 16.79 10.46 -8.66
C GLY A 563 17.95 11.25 -9.28
N ARG A 564 19.18 11.08 -8.77
CA ARG A 564 20.37 11.73 -9.33
C ARG A 564 20.68 11.25 -10.74
N LEU A 565 20.57 9.94 -11.03
CA LEU A 565 20.78 9.40 -12.38
C LEU A 565 19.77 9.96 -13.38
N ILE A 566 18.49 10.00 -13.03
CA ILE A 566 17.45 10.54 -13.89
C ILE A 566 17.70 12.04 -14.15
N ALA A 567 18.00 12.80 -13.11
CA ALA A 567 18.28 14.23 -13.25
C ALA A 567 19.51 14.50 -14.14
N GLU A 568 20.55 13.68 -14.01
CA GLU A 568 21.74 13.78 -14.87
C GLU A 568 21.43 13.42 -16.32
N LEU A 569 20.66 12.36 -16.58
CA LEU A 569 20.17 12.02 -17.92
C LEU A 569 19.36 13.17 -18.52
N VAL A 570 18.43 13.73 -17.76
CA VAL A 570 17.60 14.87 -18.19
C VAL A 570 18.47 16.09 -18.55
N ARG A 571 19.45 16.42 -17.71
CA ARG A 571 20.39 17.52 -17.99
C ARG A 571 21.17 17.33 -19.31
N ARG A 572 21.64 16.10 -19.58
CA ARG A 572 22.39 15.76 -20.80
C ARG A 572 21.50 15.82 -22.04
N VAL A 573 20.30 15.25 -21.95
CA VAL A 573 19.32 15.26 -23.04
C VAL A 573 18.84 16.69 -23.31
N HIS A 574 18.62 17.50 -22.26
CA HIS A 574 18.29 18.92 -22.41
C HIS A 574 19.38 19.68 -23.19
N THR A 575 20.66 19.52 -22.82
CA THR A 575 21.77 20.13 -23.56
C THR A 575 21.74 19.71 -25.03
N ARG A 576 21.50 18.44 -25.32
CA ARG A 576 21.42 17.95 -26.72
C ARG A 576 20.26 18.58 -27.49
N LEU A 577 19.08 18.71 -26.86
CA LEU A 577 17.90 19.32 -27.49
C LEU A 577 18.07 20.83 -27.71
N ASP A 578 18.67 21.53 -26.74
CA ASP A 578 18.81 22.99 -26.79
C ASP A 578 19.95 23.45 -27.72
N THR A 579 21.10 22.80 -27.66
CA THR A 579 22.30 23.23 -28.41
C THR A 579 22.57 22.42 -29.67
N GLY A 580 21.94 21.27 -29.85
CA GLY A 580 22.26 20.31 -30.91
C GLY A 580 23.58 19.55 -30.70
N LEU A 581 24.33 19.86 -29.64
CA LEU A 581 25.63 19.25 -29.34
C LEU A 581 25.48 18.15 -28.28
N LEU A 582 26.36 17.18 -28.32
CA LEU A 582 26.50 16.21 -27.24
C LEU A 582 27.24 16.86 -26.07
N PRO A 583 26.79 16.67 -24.83
CA PRO A 583 27.51 17.14 -23.65
C PRO A 583 28.83 16.39 -23.49
N ASP A 584 29.83 17.05 -22.93
CA ASP A 584 31.11 16.43 -22.60
C ASP A 584 30.91 15.19 -21.69
N PRO A 585 31.73 14.13 -21.89
CA PRO A 585 31.71 12.98 -21.01
C PRO A 585 32.01 13.39 -19.55
N PRO A 586 31.56 12.59 -18.55
CA PRO A 586 31.84 12.86 -17.14
C PRO A 586 33.38 12.96 -16.94
N THR A 587 33.83 14.02 -16.29
CA THR A 587 35.24 14.15 -15.93
C THR A 587 35.55 13.20 -14.77
N PRO A 588 36.48 12.23 -14.94
CA PRO A 588 36.89 11.35 -13.85
C PRO A 588 37.48 12.16 -12.69
N ASN A 589 37.37 11.62 -11.46
CA ASN A 589 37.93 12.26 -10.26
C ASN A 589 39.45 12.48 -10.45
N PRO A 590 39.95 13.74 -10.45
CA PRO A 590 41.37 14.05 -10.70
C PRO A 590 42.33 13.31 -9.75
N ALA A 591 41.93 13.05 -8.49
CA ALA A 591 42.76 12.35 -7.52
C ALA A 591 42.95 10.86 -7.89
N LEU A 592 42.04 10.25 -8.63
CA LEU A 592 42.18 8.87 -9.12
C LEU A 592 43.00 8.79 -10.39
N VAL A 593 42.97 9.86 -11.22
CA VAL A 593 43.71 9.92 -12.49
C VAL A 593 45.19 10.20 -12.25
N ALA A 594 45.54 11.09 -11.34
CA ALA A 594 46.92 11.57 -11.12
C ALA A 594 47.65 10.95 -9.91
N GLY A 595 46.95 10.31 -8.97
CA GLY A 595 47.52 9.77 -7.73
C GLY A 595 48.34 8.49 -7.92
N PRO A 596 49.04 8.00 -6.87
CA PRO A 596 49.73 6.70 -6.90
C PRO A 596 48.72 5.53 -6.96
N LEU A 597 49.11 4.44 -7.65
CA LEU A 597 48.30 3.22 -7.76
C LEU A 597 48.74 2.17 -6.72
N PRO A 598 47.77 1.37 -6.14
CA PRO A 598 46.33 1.49 -6.28
C PRO A 598 45.77 2.62 -5.42
N ALA A 599 44.83 3.40 -5.96
CA ALA A 599 44.11 4.44 -5.24
C ALA A 599 42.69 3.94 -4.89
N VAL A 600 42.24 4.22 -3.67
CA VAL A 600 40.88 3.96 -3.23
C VAL A 600 40.31 5.20 -2.57
N HIS A 601 39.18 5.65 -3.04
CA HIS A 601 38.43 6.78 -2.49
C HIS A 601 37.06 6.29 -2.00
N LEU A 602 36.74 6.58 -0.76
CA LEU A 602 35.47 6.20 -0.12
C LEU A 602 34.68 7.48 0.20
N ALA A 603 33.45 7.54 -0.23
CA ALA A 603 32.46 8.53 0.16
C ALA A 603 31.23 7.83 0.74
N GLU A 604 30.24 8.57 1.19
CA GLU A 604 29.09 8.02 1.89
C GLU A 604 28.38 6.87 1.14
N ASP A 605 28.12 7.06 -0.16
CA ASP A 605 27.44 6.09 -1.02
C ASP A 605 28.30 5.65 -2.23
N ARG A 606 29.60 6.02 -2.25
CA ARG A 606 30.49 5.78 -3.39
C ARG A 606 31.80 5.17 -2.98
N VAL A 607 32.23 4.22 -3.77
CA VAL A 607 33.55 3.59 -3.69
C VAL A 607 34.21 3.71 -5.04
N ALA A 608 35.32 4.44 -5.11
CA ALA A 608 36.07 4.58 -6.35
C ALA A 608 37.47 3.98 -6.20
N VAL A 609 37.89 3.24 -7.22
CA VAL A 609 39.18 2.51 -7.25
C VAL A 609 39.88 2.79 -8.53
N ALA A 610 41.18 3.12 -8.43
CA ALA A 610 42.07 3.21 -9.56
C ALA A 610 43.20 2.19 -9.42
N ALA A 611 43.49 1.44 -10.45
CA ALA A 611 44.56 0.46 -10.49
C ALA A 611 45.18 0.36 -11.88
N ALA A 612 46.31 -0.35 -12.03
CA ALA A 612 46.84 -0.72 -13.34
C ALA A 612 45.79 -1.55 -14.09
N ASP A 613 45.56 -1.24 -15.35
CA ASP A 613 44.56 -1.94 -16.15
C ASP A 613 44.92 -3.42 -16.30
N ARG A 614 43.99 -4.26 -15.86
CA ARG A 614 44.09 -5.74 -15.90
C ARG A 614 42.75 -6.40 -15.95
N ARG A 615 42.67 -7.58 -16.53
CA ARG A 615 41.46 -8.40 -16.53
C ARG A 615 41.03 -8.74 -15.08
N GLY A 616 39.70 -8.87 -14.84
CA GLY A 616 39.11 -9.23 -13.57
C GLY A 616 39.11 -8.12 -12.52
N LEU A 617 39.47 -6.90 -12.84
CA LEU A 617 39.50 -5.80 -11.87
C LEU A 617 38.11 -5.49 -11.32
N LEU A 618 37.09 -5.42 -12.19
CA LEU A 618 35.70 -5.21 -11.80
C LEU A 618 35.21 -6.32 -10.87
N ALA A 619 35.49 -7.58 -11.24
CA ALA A 619 35.13 -8.74 -10.42
C ALA A 619 35.83 -8.71 -9.04
N ALA A 620 37.12 -8.41 -9.00
CA ALA A 620 37.88 -8.33 -7.76
C ALA A 620 37.34 -7.26 -6.81
N ALA A 621 37.06 -6.07 -7.32
CA ALA A 621 36.49 -4.97 -6.55
C ALA A 621 35.05 -5.29 -6.09
N ALA A 622 34.18 -5.78 -6.97
CA ALA A 622 32.82 -6.19 -6.62
C ALA A 622 32.78 -7.30 -5.57
N GLY A 623 33.69 -8.29 -5.68
CA GLY A 623 33.85 -9.35 -4.69
C GLY A 623 34.25 -8.82 -3.30
N CYS A 624 35.15 -7.84 -3.26
CA CYS A 624 35.54 -7.19 -2.00
C CYS A 624 34.35 -6.46 -1.37
N LEU A 625 33.56 -5.69 -2.15
CA LEU A 625 32.35 -5.03 -1.66
C LEU A 625 31.34 -6.03 -1.09
N ALA A 626 31.14 -7.16 -1.78
CA ALA A 626 30.25 -8.24 -1.31
C ALA A 626 30.73 -8.88 0.00
N LEU A 627 32.04 -9.07 0.21
CA LEU A 627 32.61 -9.54 1.49
C LEU A 627 32.30 -8.59 2.64
N HIS A 628 32.35 -7.27 2.37
CA HIS A 628 32.01 -6.22 3.32
C HIS A 628 30.50 -5.93 3.43
N ARG A 629 29.65 -6.80 2.84
CA ARG A 629 28.18 -6.70 2.90
C ARG A 629 27.63 -5.41 2.32
N LEU A 630 28.33 -4.89 1.31
CA LEU A 630 27.83 -3.79 0.50
C LEU A 630 27.09 -4.34 -0.73
N GLU A 631 25.91 -3.81 -0.98
CA GLU A 631 25.17 -4.01 -2.23
C GLU A 631 25.64 -2.97 -3.24
N VAL A 632 25.94 -3.38 -4.46
CA VAL A 632 26.31 -2.51 -5.56
C VAL A 632 25.05 -2.11 -6.32
N LEU A 633 24.81 -0.80 -6.45
CA LEU A 633 23.69 -0.23 -7.21
C LEU A 633 24.09 0.14 -8.62
N SER A 634 25.33 0.58 -8.83
CA SER A 634 25.94 0.77 -10.14
C SER A 634 27.44 0.57 -10.08
N ALA A 635 28.03 0.21 -11.20
CA ALA A 635 29.47 0.16 -11.40
C ALA A 635 29.81 0.76 -12.76
N ASP A 636 30.68 1.76 -12.76
CA ASP A 636 31.26 2.38 -13.95
C ASP A 636 32.74 2.03 -14.03
N ALA A 637 33.14 1.36 -15.10
CA ALA A 637 34.54 1.04 -15.37
C ALA A 637 34.98 1.81 -16.61
N SER A 638 36.15 2.48 -16.50
CA SER A 638 36.76 3.22 -17.62
C SER A 638 38.28 3.09 -17.58
N THR A 639 38.92 3.24 -18.72
CA THR A 639 40.39 3.29 -18.81
C THR A 639 40.82 4.69 -19.25
N VAL A 640 41.58 5.36 -18.38
CA VAL A 640 42.09 6.71 -18.63
C VAL A 640 43.62 6.70 -18.45
N ALA A 641 44.34 7.08 -19.49
CA ALA A 641 45.82 7.12 -19.47
C ALA A 641 46.51 5.83 -18.98
N GLY A 642 45.98 4.66 -19.36
CA GLY A 642 46.49 3.35 -18.97
C GLY A 642 46.14 2.91 -17.53
N ARG A 643 45.25 3.64 -16.87
CA ARG A 643 44.72 3.30 -15.55
C ARG A 643 43.26 2.81 -15.68
N ALA A 644 42.94 1.68 -15.09
CA ALA A 644 41.56 1.30 -14.94
C ALA A 644 40.96 2.01 -13.73
N LEU A 645 39.85 2.71 -13.94
CA LEU A 645 39.05 3.40 -12.96
C LEU A 645 37.74 2.63 -12.81
N VAL A 646 37.36 2.28 -11.59
CA VAL A 646 36.05 1.69 -11.33
C VAL A 646 35.37 2.48 -10.20
N GLU A 647 34.22 3.03 -10.50
CA GLU A 647 33.39 3.74 -9.52
C GLU A 647 32.13 2.94 -9.25
N PHE A 648 31.86 2.69 -7.97
CA PHE A 648 30.67 2.01 -7.52
C PHE A 648 29.78 2.95 -6.72
N VAL A 649 28.48 2.87 -6.93
CA VAL A 649 27.49 3.36 -5.98
C VAL A 649 27.04 2.16 -5.14
N VAL A 650 27.11 2.30 -3.82
CA VAL A 650 26.91 1.20 -2.88
C VAL A 650 25.98 1.58 -1.75
N GLN A 651 25.33 0.56 -1.16
CA GLN A 651 24.58 0.71 0.09
C GLN A 651 24.87 -0.45 1.05
N PRO A 652 24.84 -0.22 2.37
CA PRO A 652 24.97 -1.31 3.35
C PRO A 652 23.76 -2.25 3.31
N ARG A 653 24.00 -3.54 3.14
CA ARG A 653 22.95 -4.57 3.06
C ARG A 653 22.09 -4.69 4.32
N TYR A 654 22.65 -4.37 5.49
CA TYR A 654 21.99 -4.49 6.79
C TYR A 654 21.94 -3.18 7.57
N GLY A 655 22.00 -2.05 6.87
CA GLY A 655 21.90 -0.72 7.46
C GLY A 655 23.15 -0.23 8.22
N THR A 656 24.14 -1.08 8.46
CA THR A 656 25.40 -0.68 9.13
C THR A 656 26.53 -0.61 8.10
N PRO A 657 27.15 0.58 7.90
CA PRO A 657 28.29 0.70 7.00
C PRO A 657 29.51 -0.10 7.53
N PRO A 658 30.35 -0.65 6.63
CA PRO A 658 31.58 -1.33 7.02
C PRO A 658 32.61 -0.34 7.55
N ASP A 659 33.63 -0.88 8.27
CA ASP A 659 34.81 -0.10 8.65
C ASP A 659 35.54 0.40 7.38
N PRO A 660 35.64 1.73 7.16
CA PRO A 660 36.22 2.28 5.95
C PRO A 660 37.70 1.97 5.80
N VAL A 661 38.44 1.82 6.91
CA VAL A 661 39.89 1.51 6.87
C VAL A 661 40.11 0.06 6.41
N ALA A 662 39.31 -0.88 6.95
CA ALA A 662 39.37 -2.27 6.54
C ALA A 662 38.92 -2.45 5.09
N LEU A 663 37.85 -1.81 4.67
CA LEU A 663 37.35 -1.83 3.29
C LEU A 663 38.42 -1.32 2.31
N ALA A 664 39.01 -0.14 2.60
CA ALA A 664 40.03 0.41 1.72
C ALA A 664 41.29 -0.46 1.62
N ALA A 665 41.72 -1.08 2.71
CA ALA A 665 42.85 -2.01 2.72
C ALA A 665 42.56 -3.26 1.88
N ASP A 666 41.39 -3.84 2.03
CA ASP A 666 40.98 -5.05 1.30
C ASP A 666 40.79 -4.76 -0.19
N LEU A 667 40.21 -3.62 -0.55
CA LEU A 667 40.10 -3.18 -1.94
C LEU A 667 41.49 -3.01 -2.59
N ARG A 668 42.45 -2.35 -1.93
CA ARG A 668 43.84 -2.21 -2.46
C ARG A 668 44.46 -3.58 -2.73
N ARG A 669 44.30 -4.55 -1.81
CA ARG A 669 44.80 -5.91 -2.01
C ARG A 669 44.12 -6.65 -3.14
N ALA A 670 42.78 -6.59 -3.19
CA ALA A 670 42.00 -7.27 -4.23
C ALA A 670 42.38 -6.76 -5.64
N VAL A 671 42.48 -5.43 -5.83
CA VAL A 671 42.79 -4.85 -7.14
C VAL A 671 44.25 -5.00 -7.55
N THR A 672 45.15 -5.36 -6.65
CA THR A 672 46.57 -5.73 -7.00
C THR A 672 46.74 -7.25 -7.24
N GLY A 673 45.69 -8.06 -7.07
CA GLY A 673 45.70 -9.47 -7.46
C GLY A 673 45.60 -10.46 -6.30
N ASP A 674 45.53 -10.01 -5.04
CA ASP A 674 45.24 -10.89 -3.90
C ASP A 674 43.73 -11.18 -3.83
N VAL A 675 43.29 -12.15 -4.63
CA VAL A 675 41.89 -12.60 -4.70
C VAL A 675 41.61 -13.83 -3.82
N ALA A 676 42.58 -14.27 -3.01
CA ALA A 676 42.41 -15.45 -2.16
C ALA A 676 41.19 -15.35 -1.22
N PRO A 677 40.89 -14.20 -0.57
CA PRO A 677 39.70 -14.06 0.26
C PRO A 677 38.39 -14.21 -0.51
N LEU A 678 38.39 -13.82 -1.80
CA LEU A 678 37.19 -13.81 -2.68
C LEU A 678 36.76 -15.23 -3.08
N ARG A 679 37.66 -16.23 -3.03
CA ARG A 679 37.32 -17.63 -3.33
C ARG A 679 36.21 -18.18 -2.41
N ARG A 680 36.08 -17.63 -1.20
CA ARG A 680 34.99 -17.96 -0.27
C ARG A 680 33.61 -17.57 -0.73
N LEU A 681 33.50 -16.61 -1.67
CA LEU A 681 32.21 -16.19 -2.26
C LEU A 681 31.71 -17.15 -3.34
N ARG A 682 32.62 -17.87 -4.04
CA ARG A 682 32.26 -18.79 -5.13
C ARG A 682 31.44 -20.01 -4.64
N GLY A 683 31.59 -20.40 -3.38
CA GLY A 683 30.90 -21.56 -2.80
C GLY A 683 29.66 -21.24 -1.95
N ARG A 684 29.32 -19.96 -1.78
CA ARG A 684 28.13 -19.57 -1.03
C ARG A 684 26.92 -19.47 -1.96
N VAL A 685 26.15 -20.54 -2.01
CA VAL A 685 24.78 -20.48 -2.56
C VAL A 685 23.95 -19.63 -1.61
N HIS A 686 23.69 -18.38 -1.98
CA HIS A 686 22.73 -17.55 -1.27
C HIS A 686 21.36 -17.89 -1.85
N ALA A 687 20.41 -18.23 -0.98
CA ALA A 687 19.03 -18.44 -1.38
C ALA A 687 18.53 -17.21 -2.13
N ALA A 688 18.06 -17.40 -3.35
CA ALA A 688 17.47 -16.35 -4.16
C ALA A 688 16.24 -15.77 -3.43
N ARG A 689 16.09 -14.47 -3.43
CA ARG A 689 14.96 -13.75 -2.85
C ARG A 689 13.84 -13.59 -3.87
N GLY A 690 13.27 -14.65 -4.37
CA GLY A 690 12.14 -14.53 -5.29
C GLY A 690 11.73 -15.85 -5.92
N GLY A 691 10.44 -16.07 -6.07
CA GLY A 691 9.81 -17.12 -6.89
C GLY A 691 9.44 -16.55 -8.25
N GLY A 692 10.43 -16.08 -9.03
CA GLY A 692 10.21 -15.41 -10.31
C GLY A 692 10.39 -16.30 -11.53
N SER A 693 10.30 -15.71 -12.70
CA SER A 693 10.61 -16.35 -14.00
C SER A 693 12.06 -16.83 -14.04
N PRO A 694 12.39 -17.86 -14.81
CA PRO A 694 13.76 -18.35 -14.96
C PRO A 694 14.68 -17.21 -15.43
N PRO A 695 16.00 -17.22 -15.06
CA PRO A 695 16.94 -16.21 -15.48
C PRO A 695 17.08 -16.20 -17.00
N ARG A 696 17.29 -15.01 -17.58
CA ARG A 696 17.46 -14.85 -19.02
C ARG A 696 18.45 -13.74 -19.36
N VAL A 697 19.11 -13.89 -20.51
CA VAL A 697 20.01 -12.91 -21.09
C VAL A 697 19.37 -12.31 -22.33
N VAL A 698 19.50 -11.01 -22.51
CA VAL A 698 19.00 -10.27 -23.68
C VAL A 698 20.15 -9.45 -24.28
N TRP A 699 20.39 -9.57 -25.59
CA TRP A 699 21.39 -8.81 -26.31
C TRP A 699 20.75 -7.62 -27.02
N HIS A 700 21.37 -6.45 -26.91
CA HIS A 700 20.90 -5.22 -27.54
C HIS A 700 21.89 -4.75 -28.60
N ARG A 701 21.45 -4.73 -29.88
CA ARG A 701 22.20 -4.11 -30.99
C ARG A 701 22.09 -2.59 -30.95
N ALA A 702 23.17 -1.90 -31.30
CA ALA A 702 23.17 -0.44 -31.43
C ALA A 702 22.70 0.33 -30.18
N ALA A 703 22.88 -0.27 -28.99
CA ALA A 703 22.50 0.37 -27.72
C ALA A 703 23.67 1.15 -27.07
N ALA A 704 24.86 1.13 -27.69
CA ALA A 704 26.03 1.85 -27.26
C ALA A 704 26.94 2.18 -28.47
N THR A 705 27.78 3.22 -28.33
CA THR A 705 28.67 3.70 -29.40
C THR A 705 29.80 2.72 -29.69
N ASP A 706 30.42 2.15 -28.65
CA ASP A 706 31.68 1.37 -28.74
C ASP A 706 31.63 0.08 -27.89
N ALA A 707 30.45 -0.39 -27.54
CA ALA A 707 30.27 -1.60 -26.75
C ALA A 707 29.02 -2.39 -27.21
N VAL A 708 29.02 -3.70 -26.92
CA VAL A 708 27.88 -4.54 -27.07
C VAL A 708 27.16 -4.62 -25.72
N VAL A 709 25.84 -4.49 -25.70
CA VAL A 709 25.06 -4.47 -24.48
C VAL A 709 24.39 -5.82 -24.24
N LEU A 710 24.72 -6.41 -23.10
CA LEU A 710 24.13 -7.63 -22.54
C LEU A 710 23.31 -7.28 -21.31
N GLU A 711 22.03 -7.66 -21.28
CA GLU A 711 21.13 -7.47 -20.15
C GLU A 711 20.80 -8.83 -19.52
N LEU A 712 21.11 -8.99 -18.22
CA LEU A 712 20.73 -10.14 -17.41
C LEU A 712 19.49 -9.81 -16.59
N ARG A 713 18.48 -10.67 -16.62
CA ARG A 713 17.33 -10.64 -15.73
C ARG A 713 17.32 -11.89 -14.88
N ALA A 714 17.37 -11.73 -13.56
CA ALA A 714 17.48 -12.83 -12.60
C ALA A 714 16.93 -12.45 -11.22
N ALA A 715 16.80 -13.43 -10.33
CA ALA A 715 16.51 -13.16 -8.93
C ALA A 715 17.72 -12.51 -8.24
N ASP A 716 17.47 -11.53 -7.34
CA ASP A 716 18.54 -10.90 -6.56
C ASP A 716 19.21 -11.88 -5.60
N SER A 717 20.54 -11.90 -5.62
CA SER A 717 21.34 -12.73 -4.74
C SER A 717 22.64 -12.05 -4.35
N GLY A 718 23.09 -12.27 -3.11
CA GLY A 718 24.32 -11.66 -2.60
C GLY A 718 25.55 -11.99 -3.44
N GLY A 719 26.27 -10.95 -3.89
CA GLY A 719 27.49 -11.09 -4.71
C GLY A 719 27.24 -11.48 -6.17
N LEU A 720 26.03 -11.29 -6.69
CA LEU A 720 25.68 -11.59 -8.08
C LEU A 720 26.64 -10.89 -9.07
N LEU A 721 26.87 -9.59 -8.91
CA LEU A 721 27.81 -8.85 -9.76
C LEU A 721 29.21 -9.47 -9.78
N TYR A 722 29.72 -9.92 -8.63
CA TYR A 722 31.03 -10.60 -8.56
C TYR A 722 31.03 -11.89 -9.39
N ARG A 723 29.99 -12.73 -9.24
CA ARG A 723 29.92 -14.01 -9.96
C ARG A 723 29.79 -13.80 -11.46
N VAL A 724 28.90 -12.90 -11.89
CA VAL A 724 28.69 -12.59 -13.31
C VAL A 724 29.92 -11.92 -13.92
N ALA A 725 30.52 -10.93 -13.25
CA ALA A 725 31.74 -10.30 -13.74
C ALA A 725 32.91 -11.30 -13.83
N THR A 726 33.00 -12.27 -12.90
CA THR A 726 34.00 -13.34 -12.97
C THR A 726 33.72 -14.27 -14.14
N ALA A 727 32.49 -14.67 -14.38
CA ALA A 727 32.11 -15.53 -15.50
C ALA A 727 32.40 -14.86 -16.85
N LEU A 728 32.12 -13.56 -16.98
CA LEU A 728 32.43 -12.76 -18.17
C LEU A 728 33.97 -12.70 -18.42
N ASP A 729 34.75 -12.47 -17.37
CA ASP A 729 36.21 -12.46 -17.47
C ASP A 729 36.78 -13.83 -17.88
N GLU A 730 36.26 -14.93 -17.31
CA GLU A 730 36.66 -16.31 -17.64
C GLU A 730 36.42 -16.69 -19.11
N VAL A 731 35.35 -16.17 -19.72
CA VAL A 731 35.08 -16.37 -21.17
C VAL A 731 35.76 -15.31 -22.06
N GLY A 732 36.52 -14.43 -21.48
CA GLY A 732 37.28 -13.39 -22.21
C GLY A 732 36.49 -12.15 -22.60
N ALA A 733 35.26 -11.99 -22.10
CA ALA A 733 34.45 -10.78 -22.34
C ALA A 733 34.86 -9.65 -21.41
N GLN A 734 35.40 -8.56 -21.98
CA GLN A 734 35.83 -7.42 -21.18
C GLN A 734 34.68 -6.48 -20.93
N VAL A 735 34.36 -6.20 -19.64
CA VAL A 735 33.30 -5.28 -19.24
C VAL A 735 33.83 -3.87 -19.14
N ARG A 736 33.25 -2.94 -19.90
CA ARG A 736 33.52 -1.50 -19.84
C ARG A 736 32.72 -0.81 -18.74
N ALA A 737 31.43 -1.15 -18.62
CA ALA A 737 30.53 -0.59 -17.62
C ALA A 737 29.48 -1.63 -17.23
N ALA A 738 28.92 -1.50 -16.05
CA ALA A 738 27.78 -2.28 -15.60
C ALA A 738 26.74 -1.37 -14.92
N ARG A 739 25.47 -1.61 -15.18
CA ARG A 739 24.35 -0.96 -14.51
C ARG A 739 23.55 -2.03 -13.78
N ILE A 740 23.41 -1.86 -12.48
CA ILE A 740 22.77 -2.83 -11.59
C ILE A 740 21.45 -2.23 -11.13
N ALA A 741 20.33 -2.86 -11.46
CA ALA A 741 19.01 -2.36 -11.09
C ALA A 741 18.22 -3.46 -10.37
N THR A 742 17.99 -3.29 -9.06
CA THR A 742 17.17 -4.20 -8.26
C THR A 742 15.73 -3.70 -8.21
N LEU A 743 14.79 -4.57 -8.56
CA LEU A 743 13.34 -4.31 -8.61
C LEU A 743 12.61 -5.29 -7.69
N GLY A 744 12.53 -4.97 -6.40
CA GLY A 744 11.97 -5.88 -5.41
C GLY A 744 12.90 -7.08 -5.13
N GLY A 745 12.50 -8.28 -5.56
CA GLY A 745 13.31 -9.50 -5.44
C GLY A 745 14.08 -9.88 -6.72
N ASP A 746 13.95 -9.09 -7.79
CA ASP A 746 14.56 -9.36 -9.10
C ASP A 746 15.58 -8.28 -9.47
N VAL A 747 16.56 -8.64 -10.31
CA VAL A 747 17.55 -7.71 -10.86
C VAL A 747 17.42 -7.62 -12.38
N VAL A 748 17.76 -6.44 -12.90
CA VAL A 748 17.99 -6.19 -14.32
C VAL A 748 19.37 -5.57 -14.43
N ASP A 749 20.39 -6.40 -14.69
CA ASP A 749 21.77 -5.99 -14.74
C ASP A 749 22.23 -5.86 -16.20
N THR A 750 22.73 -4.69 -16.57
CA THR A 750 23.19 -4.39 -17.93
C THR A 750 24.70 -4.29 -17.95
N PHE A 751 25.35 -5.09 -18.79
CA PHE A 751 26.79 -5.11 -18.99
C PHE A 751 27.15 -4.55 -20.38
N TYR A 752 28.09 -3.63 -20.41
CA TYR A 752 28.67 -3.07 -21.63
C TYR A 752 29.98 -3.79 -21.92
N LEU A 753 29.97 -4.66 -22.93
CA LEU A 753 31.11 -5.48 -23.32
C LEU A 753 31.89 -4.77 -24.43
N VAL A 754 33.20 -4.65 -24.25
CA VAL A 754 34.09 -4.06 -25.25
C VAL A 754 34.18 -4.96 -26.47
N GLY A 755 34.04 -4.38 -27.67
CA GLY A 755 34.15 -5.09 -28.92
C GLY A 755 32.97 -4.90 -29.86
N GLY A 756 33.07 -5.51 -31.05
CA GLY A 756 31.98 -5.55 -32.03
C GLY A 756 30.93 -6.59 -31.68
N TRP A 757 29.87 -6.64 -32.50
CA TRP A 757 28.79 -7.63 -32.31
C TRP A 757 29.36 -9.04 -32.41
N PRO A 758 29.27 -9.87 -31.35
CA PRO A 758 29.89 -11.19 -31.33
C PRO A 758 29.14 -12.18 -32.27
N GLU A 759 29.88 -13.18 -32.77
CA GLU A 759 29.29 -14.28 -33.52
C GLU A 759 28.34 -15.11 -32.64
N GLN A 760 27.48 -15.89 -33.28
CA GLN A 760 26.45 -16.65 -32.55
C GLN A 760 27.06 -17.60 -31.52
N ALA A 761 28.09 -18.37 -31.88
CA ALA A 761 28.78 -19.29 -30.97
C ALA A 761 29.41 -18.58 -29.78
N GLU A 762 29.93 -17.37 -29.98
CA GLU A 762 30.50 -16.56 -28.90
C GLU A 762 29.40 -16.02 -27.97
N ARG A 763 28.27 -15.55 -28.52
CA ARG A 763 27.11 -15.13 -27.72
C ARG A 763 26.59 -16.28 -26.85
N GLU A 764 26.39 -17.47 -27.45
CA GLU A 764 25.93 -18.67 -26.73
C GLU A 764 26.87 -19.05 -25.59
N ARG A 765 28.20 -18.93 -25.82
CA ARG A 765 29.21 -19.19 -24.80
C ARG A 765 29.15 -18.18 -23.64
N ILE A 766 29.04 -16.90 -23.95
CA ILE A 766 28.91 -15.83 -22.95
C ILE A 766 27.59 -15.98 -22.18
N GLU A 767 26.50 -16.22 -22.86
CA GLU A 767 25.18 -16.40 -22.27
C GLU A 767 25.16 -17.61 -21.31
N ALA A 768 25.69 -18.74 -21.73
CA ALA A 768 25.81 -19.94 -20.89
C ALA A 768 26.65 -19.67 -19.63
N ALA A 769 27.76 -18.94 -19.75
CA ALA A 769 28.60 -18.58 -18.61
C ALA A 769 27.89 -17.64 -17.62
N VAL A 770 27.15 -16.63 -18.13
CA VAL A 770 26.37 -15.69 -17.31
C VAL A 770 25.24 -16.41 -16.61
N LEU A 771 24.47 -17.26 -17.31
CA LEU A 771 23.35 -18.01 -16.72
C LEU A 771 23.83 -19.03 -15.67
N ALA A 772 25.02 -19.62 -15.86
CA ALA A 772 25.62 -20.51 -14.86
C ALA A 772 26.12 -19.79 -13.59
N ALA A 773 26.32 -18.48 -13.66
CA ALA A 773 26.77 -17.64 -12.54
C ALA A 773 25.62 -17.11 -11.66
N VAL A 774 24.37 -17.27 -12.07
CA VAL A 774 23.17 -16.83 -11.33
C VAL A 774 22.79 -17.84 -10.28
#